data_ea656f443af8113dcaab9d5a13e62bbd
#
_entry.id   ea656f443af8113dcaab9d5a13e62bbd
#
_cell.length_a   1.000
_cell.length_b   1.000
_cell.length_c   1.000
_cell.angle_alpha   90.00
_cell.angle_beta   90.00
_cell.angle_gamma   90.00
#
_symmetry.space_group_name_H-M   'P 1'
#
loop_
_entity.id
_entity.type
_entity.pdbx_description
1 polymer ?
#
loop_
_entity_poly.entity_id
_entity_poly.type
_entity_poly.pdbx_seq_one_letter_code
_entity_poly.pdbx_strand_id
1 'polypeptide(L)'
;MVLKKAPLARKMLTGALVIPLLLTSMAFTSAAGMERESGLAKGVQLEYLDRGLAAASTSEGIFLSWRLLANEVTGYSETGLTGASFNVYRDGTKIATIDNSTNYIDKEGTAVSEYYVSAVVKGQEVDQSSPVKPWGNSYYDLPLRKPADGITPAGEAYTYSANDMSVGDVDGDGQYEYFVKWDPSNSKDVSQVGYTGSTYIDCYDFDGTLLYRIDLGVNIRSGAHYTQFMVYDFDGDGKAESMFKTAPGTKIINFDRAGNVSSEKYITMPKEDIDAGYSNTDDYRMSRDDYYEHMVEMFMGWSEHDEVKNGHWPATLEESFGIEKMYQYPLSRVDAESLVDYFMDVYAPGRSSRNNLRAFEGFIVKGPEYLTVFDGTTGDELETVRYKPGRGDDGLMWGDYAMGRIEPGNRVDRFLAGVAYLDGQKPYAVFARGYYTRTTLVSYSWDGKHLKEHWYADSGWVPMINPFNDGPHGRDGTNPEFGSITTQGAHSLSAADVDGDGKQEIVYGSAAIDHDGTLLYSSTDVMPPQSAAPGTTARLGHGDALHVTDIDPDRPGQEIFMVHEGGVWAPYGYSLRNAKTGEVIYGGYTGKDTGRGMVGDVDPNHKGLETWAVGLWTAAGEKIGTAAPGTNMNIKWSADMTTQIVNGAIDATPTIEDWKKGTLLTAEGTRSNNYTKGTPGLVADILGDWREEMLVRTTDSSAIRIYLSTEVTDRKLYTLMHDAQYRAEVARQNTAYNQPAYTSFYFASDTDWANVPIPDIQTPGVLSAIEKLMEDYIASGELTGPLVTQLNNTLKQCNIWKKAP
;
A
#
# COMPACT_ATOMS: atom_id res chain seq x y z
N MET A 1 34.05 18.72 48.45
CA MET A 1 32.84 18.24 47.80
C MET A 1 32.55 19.07 46.56
N VAL A 2 33.44 19.02 45.59
CA VAL A 2 33.34 19.75 44.32
C VAL A 2 34.17 18.93 43.32
N LEU A 3 33.56 18.05 42.52
CA LEU A 3 34.24 17.42 41.37
C LEU A 3 33.31 16.37 40.68
N LYS A 4 32.12 16.83 40.22
CA LYS A 4 31.31 16.02 39.27
C LYS A 4 30.68 16.88 38.15
N LYS A 5 31.08 18.13 37.95
CA LYS A 5 30.51 19.01 36.92
C LYS A 5 31.31 19.08 35.60
N ALA A 6 32.49 18.49 35.52
CA ALA A 6 33.36 18.61 34.36
C ALA A 6 32.94 17.77 33.12
N PRO A 7 32.33 16.59 33.23
CA PRO A 7 31.98 15.82 32.05
C PRO A 7 30.79 16.41 31.26
N LEU A 8 29.83 17.04 31.96
CA LEU A 8 28.62 17.54 31.31
C LEU A 8 28.86 18.81 30.47
N ALA A 9 29.70 19.72 30.99
CA ALA A 9 30.09 20.93 30.26
C ALA A 9 30.88 20.61 28.97
N ARG A 10 31.62 19.49 28.96
CA ARG A 10 32.40 19.03 27.80
C ARG A 10 31.50 18.39 26.73
N LYS A 11 30.45 17.66 27.13
CA LYS A 11 29.43 17.12 26.18
C LYS A 11 28.58 18.26 25.60
N MET A 12 28.23 19.27 26.43
CA MET A 12 27.45 20.41 25.93
C MET A 12 28.22 21.31 24.99
N LEU A 13 29.53 21.52 25.23
CA LEU A 13 30.34 22.30 24.33
C LEU A 13 30.49 21.61 22.95
N THR A 14 30.54 20.27 22.94
CA THR A 14 30.56 19.49 21.71
C THR A 14 29.20 19.54 21.02
N GLY A 15 28.08 19.46 21.72
CA GLY A 15 26.73 19.59 21.16
C GLY A 15 26.47 21.01 20.63
N ALA A 16 26.83 22.05 21.37
CA ALA A 16 26.65 23.44 20.94
C ALA A 16 27.56 23.86 19.76
N LEU A 17 28.71 23.17 19.53
CA LEU A 17 29.57 23.38 18.38
C LEU A 17 29.15 22.55 17.15
N VAL A 18 28.50 21.40 17.37
CA VAL A 18 28.03 20.52 16.29
C VAL A 18 26.77 21.07 15.63
N ILE A 19 25.87 21.70 16.40
CA ILE A 19 24.64 22.29 15.85
C ILE A 19 24.90 23.38 14.79
N PRO A 20 25.81 24.34 14.95
CA PRO A 20 26.18 25.26 13.87
C PRO A 20 26.91 24.60 12.70
N LEU A 21 27.62 23.47 12.94
CA LEU A 21 28.34 22.75 11.88
C LEU A 21 27.36 21.89 11.02
N LEU A 22 26.37 21.27 11.64
CA LEU A 22 25.30 20.57 10.93
C LEU A 22 24.40 21.54 10.15
N LEU A 23 24.05 22.68 10.72
CA LEU A 23 23.29 23.72 10.03
C LEU A 23 24.09 24.38 8.89
N THR A 24 25.42 24.51 9.03
CA THR A 24 26.26 25.01 7.96
C THR A 24 26.54 23.96 6.86
N SER A 25 26.54 22.66 7.18
CA SER A 25 26.69 21.62 6.15
C SER A 25 25.44 21.47 5.29
N MET A 26 24.25 21.71 5.86
CA MET A 26 23.00 21.73 5.10
C MET A 26 22.84 23.00 4.21
N ALA A 27 23.48 24.12 4.57
CA ALA A 27 23.40 25.37 3.80
C ALA A 27 24.39 25.48 2.64
N PHE A 28 25.35 24.57 2.50
CA PHE A 28 26.42 24.68 1.50
C PHE A 28 26.32 23.78 0.27
N THR A 29 25.26 22.97 0.15
CA THR A 29 25.07 22.10 -1.03
C THR A 29 24.27 22.74 -2.17
N SER A 30 23.85 24.00 -2.06
CA SER A 30 23.04 24.66 -3.09
C SER A 30 23.81 25.50 -4.12
N ALA A 31 25.14 25.43 -4.17
CA ALA A 31 25.90 26.31 -5.05
C ALA A 31 26.99 25.57 -5.82
N ALA A 32 26.65 24.64 -6.70
CA ALA A 32 27.40 24.40 -7.95
C ALA A 32 26.82 23.17 -8.66
N GLY A 33 25.98 23.36 -9.61
CA GLY A 33 25.65 22.29 -10.53
C GLY A 33 24.31 22.51 -11.16
N MET A 34 24.28 22.84 -12.39
CA MET A 34 23.22 22.77 -13.37
C MET A 34 21.80 22.68 -12.78
N GLU A 35 21.01 23.76 -12.98
CA GLU A 35 19.57 23.72 -12.86
C GLU A 35 19.04 22.61 -13.78
N ARG A 36 18.82 21.42 -13.22
CA ARG A 36 17.92 20.44 -13.80
C ARG A 36 16.51 20.93 -13.44
N GLU A 37 15.71 21.25 -14.41
CA GLU A 37 14.26 21.21 -14.26
C GLU A 37 13.86 19.73 -13.99
N SER A 38 14.06 19.26 -12.76
CA SER A 38 13.37 18.07 -12.28
C SER A 38 11.97 18.53 -11.91
N GLY A 39 10.94 17.99 -12.53
CA GLY A 39 9.55 18.22 -12.15
C GLY A 39 9.19 17.64 -10.79
N LEU A 40 10.18 17.33 -9.94
CA LEU A 40 9.99 16.86 -8.57
C LEU A 40 9.72 18.04 -7.65
N ALA A 41 8.72 17.91 -6.81
CA ALA A 41 8.38 18.88 -5.79
C ALA A 41 9.59 19.12 -4.87
N LYS A 42 9.86 20.38 -4.54
CA LYS A 42 10.90 20.73 -3.57
C LYS A 42 10.42 20.35 -2.17
N GLY A 43 11.21 19.54 -1.46
CA GLY A 43 11.01 19.26 -0.05
C GLY A 43 9.93 18.24 0.25
N VAL A 44 9.97 17.07 -0.41
CA VAL A 44 9.10 15.93 -0.09
C VAL A 44 9.36 15.42 1.33
N GLN A 45 8.33 15.30 2.15
CA GLN A 45 8.43 14.69 3.49
C GLN A 45 8.52 13.18 3.37
N LEU A 46 9.65 12.62 3.81
CA LEU A 46 9.88 11.17 3.92
C LEU A 46 10.53 10.88 5.27
N GLU A 47 10.44 9.63 5.71
CA GLU A 47 11.03 9.16 6.96
C GLU A 47 12.54 9.40 6.99
N TYR A 48 13.07 9.68 8.18
CA TYR A 48 14.51 9.57 8.41
C TYR A 48 14.86 8.08 8.43
N LEU A 49 15.87 7.68 7.66
CA LEU A 49 16.34 6.29 7.65
C LEU A 49 17.77 6.21 8.16
N ASP A 50 18.05 5.21 8.97
CA ASP A 50 19.40 4.82 9.34
C ASP A 50 20.12 4.13 8.16
N ARG A 51 21.30 3.57 8.40
CA ARG A 51 22.08 2.88 7.35
C ARG A 51 21.48 1.56 6.87
N GLY A 52 20.47 1.00 7.53
CA GLY A 52 19.91 -0.29 7.18
C GLY A 52 20.97 -1.40 7.06
N LEU A 53 22.07 -1.32 7.82
CA LEU A 53 23.19 -2.23 7.68
C LEU A 53 22.76 -3.68 7.95
N ALA A 54 22.88 -4.52 6.93
CA ALA A 54 22.70 -5.96 7.02
C ALA A 54 24.02 -6.69 6.86
N ALA A 55 24.20 -7.78 7.62
CA ALA A 55 25.35 -8.67 7.53
C ALA A 55 24.89 -10.11 7.40
N ALA A 56 25.31 -10.83 6.38
CA ALA A 56 24.88 -12.19 6.10
C ALA A 56 26.06 -13.13 5.86
N SER A 57 26.03 -14.34 6.46
CA SER A 57 27.03 -15.36 6.23
C SER A 57 26.86 -16.00 4.85
N THR A 58 27.94 -16.04 4.07
CA THR A 58 27.99 -16.68 2.76
C THR A 58 29.12 -17.70 2.68
N SER A 59 29.20 -18.47 1.61
CA SER A 59 30.33 -19.38 1.36
C SER A 59 31.66 -18.67 1.11
N GLU A 60 31.63 -17.34 0.79
CA GLU A 60 32.82 -16.54 0.48
C GLU A 60 33.29 -15.67 1.64
N GLY A 61 32.49 -15.57 2.72
CA GLY A 61 32.76 -14.71 3.86
C GLY A 61 31.47 -14.06 4.37
N ILE A 62 31.60 -12.89 4.99
CA ILE A 62 30.45 -12.11 5.46
C ILE A 62 30.13 -11.05 4.41
N PHE A 63 28.94 -11.14 3.83
CA PHE A 63 28.38 -10.11 2.96
C PHE A 63 27.78 -9.00 3.81
N LEU A 64 28.09 -7.75 3.46
CA LEU A 64 27.60 -6.54 4.10
C LEU A 64 26.88 -5.70 3.05
N SER A 65 25.74 -5.11 3.40
CA SER A 65 24.98 -4.19 2.56
C SER A 65 24.39 -3.06 3.41
N TRP A 66 24.35 -1.84 2.88
CA TRP A 66 23.87 -0.64 3.59
C TRP A 66 23.28 0.39 2.64
N ARG A 67 22.49 1.33 3.16
CA ARG A 67 21.84 2.39 2.38
C ARG A 67 22.80 3.50 1.97
N LEU A 68 22.66 3.98 0.73
CA LEU A 68 22.99 5.34 0.35
C LEU A 68 21.72 6.18 0.54
N LEU A 69 21.82 7.31 1.23
CA LEU A 69 20.70 8.23 1.40
C LEU A 69 20.66 9.25 0.26
N ALA A 70 19.48 9.67 -0.19
CA ALA A 70 19.36 10.55 -1.34
C ALA A 70 20.07 11.90 -1.15
N ASN A 71 20.08 12.45 0.07
CA ASN A 71 20.78 13.69 0.43
C ASN A 71 22.30 13.58 0.42
N GLU A 72 22.86 12.38 0.27
CA GLU A 72 24.30 12.13 0.17
C GLU A 72 24.79 12.08 -1.29
N VAL A 73 23.87 12.09 -2.25
CA VAL A 73 24.18 12.00 -3.68
C VAL A 73 24.70 13.34 -4.16
N THR A 74 25.80 13.30 -4.93
CA THR A 74 26.45 14.52 -5.46
C THR A 74 26.56 14.54 -6.98
N GLY A 75 26.23 13.45 -7.67
CA GLY A 75 26.29 13.31 -9.11
C GLY A 75 26.16 11.85 -9.55
N TYR A 76 26.74 11.54 -10.70
CA TYR A 76 26.67 10.19 -11.27
C TYR A 76 27.96 9.76 -11.99
N SER A 77 28.10 8.47 -12.23
CA SER A 77 29.13 7.79 -12.99
C SER A 77 28.54 6.84 -14.03
N GLU A 78 29.36 6.05 -14.70
CA GLU A 78 28.87 5.01 -15.65
C GLU A 78 28.14 3.85 -14.95
N THR A 79 28.41 3.63 -13.67
CA THR A 79 27.87 2.47 -12.93
C THR A 79 26.92 2.85 -11.80
N GLY A 80 26.67 4.14 -11.57
CA GLY A 80 25.76 4.55 -10.50
C GLY A 80 25.88 6.00 -10.08
N LEU A 81 25.15 6.35 -9.03
CA LEU A 81 25.21 7.67 -8.42
C LEU A 81 26.51 7.82 -7.63
N THR A 82 27.07 9.04 -7.62
CA THR A 82 28.23 9.38 -6.80
C THR A 82 27.82 10.18 -5.57
N GLY A 83 28.59 10.11 -4.49
CA GLY A 83 28.30 10.81 -3.25
C GLY A 83 29.18 10.30 -2.11
N ALA A 84 28.62 10.07 -0.94
CA ALA A 84 29.36 9.56 0.20
C ALA A 84 30.14 8.28 -0.15
N SER A 85 31.37 8.16 0.32
CA SER A 85 32.08 6.87 0.45
C SER A 85 31.86 6.31 1.85
N PHE A 86 32.18 5.05 2.07
CA PHE A 86 31.87 4.37 3.33
C PHE A 86 33.09 3.66 3.89
N ASN A 87 33.39 3.89 5.14
CA ASN A 87 34.39 3.10 5.88
C ASN A 87 33.66 1.92 6.53
N VAL A 88 34.19 0.72 6.28
CA VAL A 88 33.66 -0.53 6.83
C VAL A 88 34.56 -0.96 7.98
N TYR A 89 33.96 -1.32 9.10
CA TYR A 89 34.63 -1.73 10.32
C TYR A 89 34.22 -3.15 10.72
N ARG A 90 35.21 -3.95 11.17
CA ARG A 90 35.04 -5.24 11.81
C ARG A 90 35.71 -5.19 13.17
N ASP A 91 34.97 -5.53 14.23
CA ASP A 91 35.46 -5.57 15.62
C ASP A 91 36.21 -4.28 16.01
N GLY A 92 35.68 -3.12 15.61
CA GLY A 92 36.25 -1.79 15.86
C GLY A 92 37.43 -1.42 14.99
N THR A 93 37.85 -2.29 14.04
CA THR A 93 38.99 -2.03 13.14
C THR A 93 38.48 -1.76 11.72
N LYS A 94 38.90 -0.64 11.13
CA LYS A 94 38.60 -0.34 9.73
C LYS A 94 39.24 -1.36 8.80
N ILE A 95 38.45 -2.04 7.99
CA ILE A 95 38.88 -3.09 7.05
C ILE A 95 38.81 -2.63 5.58
N ALA A 96 37.93 -1.70 5.24
CA ALA A 96 37.76 -1.20 3.87
C ALA A 96 37.29 0.25 3.83
N THR A 97 37.46 0.89 2.68
CA THR A 97 36.74 2.10 2.28
C THR A 97 36.13 1.82 0.91
N ILE A 98 34.81 2.00 0.78
CA ILE A 98 34.04 1.72 -0.44
C ILE A 98 33.47 3.04 -0.98
N ASP A 99 33.67 3.32 -2.26
CA ASP A 99 33.23 4.57 -2.91
C ASP A 99 32.27 4.36 -4.09
N ASN A 100 32.31 3.15 -4.69
CA ASN A 100 31.58 2.83 -5.92
C ASN A 100 30.33 1.93 -5.69
N SER A 101 30.06 1.53 -4.46
CA SER A 101 28.91 0.69 -4.13
C SER A 101 28.49 0.89 -2.65
N THR A 102 27.44 0.19 -2.24
CA THR A 102 26.96 0.12 -0.86
C THR A 102 26.88 -1.31 -0.36
N ASN A 103 27.79 -2.14 -0.82
CA ASN A 103 27.95 -3.52 -0.35
C ASN A 103 29.45 -3.92 -0.35
N TYR A 104 29.75 -4.95 0.45
CA TYR A 104 31.11 -5.44 0.59
C TYR A 104 31.10 -6.90 1.07
N ILE A 105 32.08 -7.71 0.62
CA ILE A 105 32.28 -9.05 1.16
C ILE A 105 33.59 -9.12 1.96
N ASP A 106 33.49 -9.39 3.25
CA ASP A 106 34.62 -9.62 4.14
C ASP A 106 34.98 -11.10 4.20
N LYS A 107 36.00 -11.49 3.42
CA LYS A 107 36.47 -12.89 3.34
C LYS A 107 37.14 -13.41 4.60
N GLU A 108 37.53 -12.53 5.51
CA GLU A 108 38.16 -12.88 6.80
C GLU A 108 37.17 -12.83 7.98
N GLY A 109 35.96 -12.36 7.71
CA GLY A 109 34.89 -12.25 8.70
C GLY A 109 34.38 -13.61 9.18
N THR A 110 33.83 -13.62 10.38
CA THR A 110 33.26 -14.82 11.02
C THR A 110 31.87 -14.53 11.56
N ALA A 111 31.12 -15.58 11.89
CA ALA A 111 29.76 -15.46 12.46
C ALA A 111 29.71 -14.73 13.82
N VAL A 112 30.85 -14.48 14.46
CA VAL A 112 30.92 -13.76 15.75
C VAL A 112 31.48 -12.34 15.60
N SER A 113 31.93 -11.96 14.41
CA SER A 113 32.41 -10.61 14.11
C SER A 113 31.29 -9.58 14.25
N GLU A 114 31.64 -8.37 14.64
CA GLU A 114 30.71 -7.24 14.74
C GLU A 114 31.07 -6.19 13.70
N TYR A 115 30.06 -5.70 12.97
CA TYR A 115 30.27 -4.77 11.86
C TYR A 115 29.51 -3.48 12.06
N TYR A 116 30.11 -2.36 11.64
CA TYR A 116 29.43 -1.10 11.42
C TYR A 116 30.06 -0.38 10.22
N VAL A 117 29.32 0.55 9.64
CA VAL A 117 29.76 1.41 8.57
C VAL A 117 29.62 2.88 8.96
N SER A 118 30.50 3.74 8.44
CA SER A 118 30.40 5.19 8.59
C SER A 118 30.46 5.84 7.21
N ALA A 119 29.53 6.75 6.91
CA ALA A 119 29.63 7.56 5.71
C ALA A 119 30.81 8.52 5.82
N VAL A 120 31.49 8.77 4.71
CA VAL A 120 32.59 9.72 4.60
C VAL A 120 32.19 10.84 3.64
N VAL A 121 31.94 12.01 4.18
CA VAL A 121 31.57 13.21 3.43
C VAL A 121 32.68 14.25 3.57
N LYS A 122 33.24 14.71 2.44
CA LYS A 122 34.37 15.66 2.43
C LYS A 122 35.56 15.23 3.28
N GLY A 123 35.84 13.92 3.34
CA GLY A 123 36.94 13.32 4.10
C GLY A 123 36.73 13.20 5.61
N GLN A 124 35.55 13.48 6.09
CA GLN A 124 35.17 13.30 7.51
C GLN A 124 34.15 12.18 7.65
N GLU A 125 34.33 11.31 8.63
CA GLU A 125 33.36 10.31 8.98
C GLU A 125 32.17 10.97 9.68
N VAL A 126 30.98 10.61 9.19
CA VAL A 126 29.70 11.06 9.71
C VAL A 126 28.74 9.85 9.70
N ASP A 127 27.67 9.94 10.47
CA ASP A 127 26.54 9.01 10.42
C ASP A 127 26.97 7.52 10.44
N GLN A 128 27.48 7.11 11.60
CA GLN A 128 27.85 5.72 11.87
C GLN A 128 26.61 4.87 12.13
N SER A 129 26.49 3.73 11.45
CA SER A 129 25.43 2.75 11.72
C SER A 129 25.55 2.16 13.13
N SER A 130 24.42 1.64 13.63
CA SER A 130 24.47 0.70 14.74
C SER A 130 25.28 -0.55 14.38
N PRO A 131 26.04 -1.15 15.33
CA PRO A 131 26.79 -2.36 15.05
C PRO A 131 25.86 -3.56 14.91
N VAL A 132 26.16 -4.43 13.91
CA VAL A 132 25.40 -5.65 13.63
C VAL A 132 26.30 -6.89 13.68
N LYS A 133 25.69 -8.04 13.95
CA LYS A 133 26.31 -9.36 13.82
C LYS A 133 25.74 -10.10 12.62
N PRO A 134 26.57 -10.93 11.94
CA PRO A 134 26.13 -11.69 10.77
C PRO A 134 24.97 -12.64 11.10
N TRP A 135 23.95 -12.62 10.24
CA TRP A 135 22.98 -13.70 10.18
C TRP A 135 23.67 -15.01 9.80
N GLY A 136 23.16 -16.14 10.30
CA GLY A 136 23.74 -17.45 9.99
C GLY A 136 23.55 -17.89 8.53
N ASN A 137 22.68 -17.20 7.78
CA ASN A 137 22.32 -17.48 6.40
C ASN A 137 22.13 -16.17 5.63
N SER A 138 21.76 -16.25 4.34
CA SER A 138 21.33 -15.12 3.54
C SER A 138 19.88 -14.65 3.84
N TYR A 139 19.38 -14.99 5.01
CA TYR A 139 18.07 -14.57 5.49
C TYR A 139 18.05 -14.44 7.01
N TYR A 140 17.11 -13.68 7.50
CA TYR A 140 16.77 -13.51 8.90
C TYR A 140 15.33 -14.01 9.15
N ASP A 141 15.12 -14.76 10.23
CA ASP A 141 13.79 -15.16 10.69
C ASP A 141 13.33 -14.22 11.81
N LEU A 142 12.41 -13.30 11.48
CA LEU A 142 11.72 -12.43 12.43
C LEU A 142 10.69 -13.27 13.20
N PRO A 143 10.87 -13.54 14.50
CA PRO A 143 9.94 -14.38 15.25
C PRO A 143 8.56 -13.75 15.36
N LEU A 144 7.52 -14.56 15.20
CA LEU A 144 6.13 -14.13 15.30
C LEU A 144 5.40 -14.81 16.45
N ARG A 145 4.38 -14.13 16.95
CA ARG A 145 3.46 -14.63 17.94
C ARG A 145 2.08 -14.91 17.33
N LYS A 146 1.92 -16.15 16.84
CA LYS A 146 0.68 -16.61 16.22
C LYS A 146 -0.53 -16.47 17.16
N PRO A 147 -1.67 -15.91 16.67
CA PRO A 147 -2.93 -15.88 17.43
C PRO A 147 -3.46 -17.30 17.73
N ALA A 148 -4.30 -17.39 18.75
CA ALA A 148 -4.97 -18.65 19.09
C ALA A 148 -6.01 -19.03 18.03
N ASP A 149 -6.18 -20.32 17.78
CA ASP A 149 -7.23 -20.86 16.92
C ASP A 149 -8.62 -20.52 17.45
N GLY A 150 -9.62 -20.49 16.57
CA GLY A 150 -10.99 -20.13 16.93
C GLY A 150 -12.04 -21.03 16.29
N ILE A 151 -13.30 -20.75 16.64
CA ILE A 151 -14.49 -21.41 16.10
C ILE A 151 -15.53 -20.35 15.75
N THR A 152 -16.12 -20.40 14.56
CA THR A 152 -17.17 -19.48 14.12
C THR A 152 -18.51 -19.79 14.81
N PRO A 153 -19.50 -18.89 14.77
CA PRO A 153 -20.87 -19.18 15.26
C PRO A 153 -21.51 -20.40 14.60
N ALA A 154 -21.13 -20.72 13.37
CA ALA A 154 -21.59 -21.92 12.66
C ALA A 154 -20.84 -23.22 13.05
N GLY A 155 -19.88 -23.16 13.99
CA GLY A 155 -19.09 -24.31 14.43
C GLY A 155 -17.90 -24.65 13.54
N GLU A 156 -17.52 -23.84 12.57
CA GLU A 156 -16.34 -24.01 11.73
C GLU A 156 -15.09 -23.64 12.53
N ALA A 157 -14.16 -24.57 12.70
CA ALA A 157 -12.87 -24.31 13.32
C ALA A 157 -11.92 -23.63 12.33
N TYR A 158 -11.11 -22.66 12.80
CA TYR A 158 -10.10 -21.98 11.98
C TYR A 158 -8.81 -21.75 12.78
N THR A 159 -7.72 -21.66 12.05
CA THR A 159 -6.39 -21.30 12.56
C THR A 159 -5.89 -20.06 11.81
N TYR A 160 -4.72 -19.52 12.19
CA TYR A 160 -4.17 -18.33 11.58
C TYR A 160 -2.88 -18.61 10.79
N SER A 161 -2.65 -17.82 9.77
CA SER A 161 -1.35 -17.67 9.11
C SER A 161 -0.99 -16.20 8.95
N ALA A 162 0.31 -15.89 9.06
CA ALA A 162 0.83 -14.59 8.70
C ALA A 162 0.60 -14.36 7.20
N ASN A 163 0.15 -13.16 6.83
CA ASN A 163 -0.28 -12.85 5.46
C ASN A 163 0.43 -11.58 4.97
N ASP A 164 -0.33 -10.56 4.55
CA ASP A 164 0.21 -9.34 4.01
C ASP A 164 0.93 -8.52 5.09
N MET A 165 1.90 -7.72 4.65
CA MET A 165 2.72 -6.92 5.53
C MET A 165 2.83 -5.48 5.04
N SER A 166 3.25 -4.60 5.93
CA SER A 166 3.74 -3.27 5.66
C SER A 166 4.86 -2.94 6.64
N VAL A 167 5.57 -1.85 6.42
CA VAL A 167 6.64 -1.37 7.28
C VAL A 167 6.52 0.14 7.51
N GLY A 168 7.00 0.61 8.65
CA GLY A 168 7.12 2.03 9.00
C GLY A 168 8.03 2.19 10.21
N ASP A 169 8.78 3.29 10.26
CA ASP A 169 9.54 3.69 11.44
C ASP A 169 8.57 4.29 12.46
N VAL A 170 8.16 3.52 13.49
CA VAL A 170 7.14 3.96 14.43
C VAL A 170 7.70 4.69 15.64
N ASP A 171 9.00 4.56 15.92
CA ASP A 171 9.60 5.22 17.10
C ASP A 171 10.61 6.33 16.73
N GLY A 172 10.92 6.48 15.44
CA GLY A 172 11.74 7.55 14.89
C GLY A 172 13.24 7.27 15.01
N ASP A 173 13.66 6.00 15.10
CA ASP A 173 15.07 5.62 15.19
C ASP A 173 15.73 5.36 13.82
N GLY A 174 14.95 5.37 12.75
CA GLY A 174 15.38 5.17 11.35
C GLY A 174 15.38 3.72 10.90
N GLN A 175 14.96 2.78 11.74
CA GLN A 175 14.72 1.40 11.39
C GLN A 175 13.22 1.17 11.22
N TYR A 176 12.85 0.16 10.46
CA TYR A 176 11.44 -0.16 10.24
C TYR A 176 10.95 -1.19 11.25
N GLU A 177 9.75 -0.95 11.81
CA GLU A 177 8.91 -1.95 12.43
C GLU A 177 8.05 -2.63 11.38
N TYR A 178 7.63 -3.88 11.71
CA TYR A 178 7.00 -4.82 10.80
C TYR A 178 5.54 -5.03 11.19
N PHE A 179 4.64 -4.58 10.33
CA PHE A 179 3.21 -4.82 10.48
C PHE A 179 2.82 -6.09 9.76
N VAL A 180 2.22 -7.02 10.50
CA VAL A 180 1.84 -8.34 10.01
C VAL A 180 0.33 -8.53 10.16
N LYS A 181 -0.38 -8.74 9.05
CA LYS A 181 -1.77 -9.15 9.05
C LYS A 181 -1.86 -10.65 9.29
N TRP A 182 -2.66 -11.05 10.27
CA TRP A 182 -3.01 -12.43 10.52
C TRP A 182 -4.34 -12.77 9.88
N ASP A 183 -4.30 -13.69 8.93
CA ASP A 183 -5.48 -14.11 8.17
C ASP A 183 -6.01 -15.44 8.70
N PRO A 184 -7.30 -15.55 9.07
CA PRO A 184 -7.87 -16.81 9.49
C PRO A 184 -8.01 -17.76 8.29
N SER A 185 -7.81 -19.06 8.51
CA SER A 185 -7.85 -20.08 7.46
C SER A 185 -9.20 -20.20 6.73
N ASN A 186 -10.25 -19.60 7.30
CA ASN A 186 -11.59 -19.49 6.74
C ASN A 186 -11.92 -18.09 6.22
N SER A 187 -10.91 -17.27 5.92
CA SER A 187 -11.12 -15.99 5.22
C SER A 187 -11.83 -16.21 3.88
N LYS A 188 -12.62 -15.23 3.46
CA LYS A 188 -13.52 -15.35 2.31
C LYS A 188 -13.27 -14.23 1.30
N ASP A 189 -13.41 -14.53 0.03
CA ASP A 189 -13.68 -13.49 -0.96
C ASP A 189 -15.05 -12.85 -0.68
N VAL A 190 -15.22 -11.62 -1.11
CA VAL A 190 -16.47 -10.86 -0.92
C VAL A 190 -17.69 -11.49 -1.62
N SER A 191 -17.46 -12.41 -2.54
CA SER A 191 -18.52 -13.22 -3.19
C SER A 191 -18.90 -14.50 -2.43
N GLN A 192 -18.10 -14.91 -1.44
CA GLN A 192 -18.26 -16.20 -0.75
C GLN A 192 -19.07 -16.07 0.53
N VAL A 193 -20.04 -16.95 0.71
CA VAL A 193 -20.87 -17.05 1.91
C VAL A 193 -20.13 -17.71 3.08
N GLY A 194 -20.57 -17.45 4.30
CA GLY A 194 -20.08 -18.04 5.54
C GLY A 194 -19.38 -17.04 6.46
N TYR A 195 -19.28 -17.40 7.72
CA TYR A 195 -18.58 -16.61 8.73
C TYR A 195 -17.07 -16.71 8.56
N THR A 196 -16.35 -15.69 9.03
CA THR A 196 -14.88 -15.68 9.10
C THR A 196 -14.43 -15.52 10.55
N GLY A 197 -13.21 -15.94 10.87
CA GLY A 197 -12.50 -15.47 12.06
C GLY A 197 -12.19 -13.98 11.97
N SER A 198 -11.79 -13.36 13.09
CA SER A 198 -11.32 -11.96 13.10
C SER A 198 -9.96 -11.84 12.42
N THR A 199 -9.71 -10.71 11.78
CA THR A 199 -8.37 -10.34 11.31
C THR A 199 -7.62 -9.62 12.43
N TYR A 200 -6.32 -9.91 12.60
CA TYR A 200 -5.44 -9.16 13.48
C TYR A 200 -4.37 -8.42 12.67
N ILE A 201 -3.96 -7.26 13.18
CA ILE A 201 -2.79 -6.51 12.72
C ILE A 201 -1.83 -6.39 13.88
N ASP A 202 -0.66 -6.99 13.76
CA ASP A 202 0.41 -6.95 14.75
C ASP A 202 1.52 -6.00 14.31
N CYS A 203 2.13 -5.29 15.25
CA CYS A 203 3.35 -4.53 15.06
C CYS A 203 4.50 -5.19 15.82
N TYR A 204 5.59 -5.47 15.11
CA TYR A 204 6.81 -6.10 15.66
C TYR A 204 8.02 -5.21 15.45
N ASP A 205 8.87 -5.11 16.47
CA ASP A 205 10.24 -4.66 16.32
C ASP A 205 11.07 -5.71 15.55
N PHE A 206 12.22 -5.30 14.98
CA PHE A 206 13.12 -6.18 14.22
C PHE A 206 13.61 -7.40 14.98
N ASP A 207 13.71 -7.35 16.31
CA ASP A 207 14.09 -8.50 17.14
C ASP A 207 12.94 -9.52 17.39
N GLY A 208 11.74 -9.25 16.86
CA GLY A 208 10.53 -10.06 17.04
C GLY A 208 9.73 -9.72 18.28
N THR A 209 10.05 -8.63 18.98
CA THR A 209 9.24 -8.13 20.07
C THR A 209 7.90 -7.65 19.53
N LEU A 210 6.79 -8.27 19.96
CA LEU A 210 5.44 -7.84 19.64
C LEU A 210 5.11 -6.59 20.48
N LEU A 211 5.01 -5.44 19.81
CA LEU A 211 4.70 -4.16 20.44
C LEU A 211 3.22 -4.12 20.86
N TYR A 212 2.33 -4.42 19.92
CA TYR A 212 0.89 -4.51 20.15
C TYR A 212 0.20 -5.34 19.05
N ARG A 213 -1.07 -5.66 19.30
CA ARG A 213 -1.99 -6.32 18.37
C ARG A 213 -3.29 -5.53 18.29
N ILE A 214 -3.79 -5.30 17.08
CA ILE A 214 -5.13 -4.76 16.85
C ILE A 214 -6.02 -5.91 16.37
N ASP A 215 -7.04 -6.24 17.16
CA ASP A 215 -8.11 -7.16 16.80
C ASP A 215 -9.23 -6.37 16.12
N LEU A 216 -9.44 -6.61 14.83
CA LEU A 216 -10.48 -5.90 14.07
C LEU A 216 -11.91 -6.27 14.51
N GLY A 217 -12.04 -7.36 15.27
CA GLY A 217 -13.31 -7.80 15.80
C GLY A 217 -14.19 -8.51 14.76
N VAL A 218 -15.36 -8.93 15.20
CA VAL A 218 -16.30 -9.73 14.41
C VAL A 218 -17.03 -8.92 13.33
N ASN A 219 -17.05 -7.59 13.46
CA ASN A 219 -17.77 -6.70 12.56
C ASN A 219 -16.92 -6.22 11.37
N ILE A 220 -15.70 -6.74 11.23
CA ILE A 220 -14.90 -6.70 10.01
C ILE A 220 -14.74 -8.12 9.51
N ARG A 221 -15.22 -8.40 8.31
CA ARG A 221 -15.06 -9.71 7.67
C ARG A 221 -13.63 -9.89 7.20
N SER A 222 -13.09 -11.10 7.24
CA SER A 222 -11.72 -11.39 6.83
C SER A 222 -11.62 -11.82 5.37
N GLY A 223 -10.62 -11.31 4.66
CA GLY A 223 -10.30 -11.60 3.26
C GLY A 223 -9.61 -10.43 2.58
N ALA A 224 -9.04 -10.65 1.40
CA ALA A 224 -8.17 -9.71 0.71
C ALA A 224 -8.79 -8.31 0.46
N HIS A 225 -10.11 -8.21 0.33
CA HIS A 225 -10.78 -6.96 -0.03
C HIS A 225 -11.37 -6.19 1.16
N TYR A 226 -11.35 -6.75 2.37
CA TYR A 226 -12.02 -6.15 3.52
C TYR A 226 -11.15 -5.21 4.33
N THR A 227 -9.83 -5.48 4.39
CA THR A 227 -8.90 -4.74 5.24
C THR A 227 -7.68 -4.30 4.46
N GLN A 228 -7.58 -3.01 4.21
CA GLN A 228 -6.43 -2.31 3.64
C GLN A 228 -5.83 -1.46 4.74
N PHE A 229 -4.67 -1.83 5.23
CA PHE A 229 -3.99 -1.09 6.28
C PHE A 229 -2.80 -0.32 5.71
N MET A 230 -2.76 0.96 6.02
CA MET A 230 -1.70 1.86 5.58
C MET A 230 -0.80 2.17 6.77
N VAL A 231 0.51 2.09 6.55
CA VAL A 231 1.54 2.45 7.54
C VAL A 231 2.44 3.50 6.92
N TYR A 232 2.42 4.70 7.48
CA TYR A 232 3.12 5.85 6.94
C TYR A 232 3.26 6.94 7.99
N ASP A 233 4.28 7.77 7.90
CA ASP A 233 4.39 9.03 8.65
C ASP A 233 3.48 10.07 7.99
N PHE A 234 2.19 10.11 8.40
CA PHE A 234 1.17 10.95 7.75
C PHE A 234 1.22 12.42 8.19
N ASP A 235 1.73 12.75 9.37
CA ASP A 235 1.83 14.14 9.82
C ASP A 235 3.24 14.73 9.67
N GLY A 236 4.21 13.89 9.31
CA GLY A 236 5.57 14.30 9.06
C GLY A 236 6.35 14.58 10.34
N ASP A 237 6.02 13.94 11.45
CA ASP A 237 6.76 14.08 12.70
C ASP A 237 7.96 13.14 12.81
N GLY A 238 8.13 12.24 11.85
CA GLY A 238 9.20 11.26 11.75
C GLY A 238 8.84 9.91 12.35
N LYS A 239 7.58 9.67 12.69
CA LYS A 239 7.06 8.40 13.19
C LYS A 239 5.83 7.98 12.41
N ALA A 240 5.80 6.73 11.99
CA ALA A 240 4.69 6.23 11.22
C ALA A 240 3.46 5.96 12.10
N GLU A 241 2.30 6.39 11.63
CA GLU A 241 1.00 5.92 12.08
C GLU A 241 0.54 4.71 11.28
N SER A 242 -0.48 4.02 11.81
CA SER A 242 -1.27 3.10 11.00
C SER A 242 -2.71 3.57 10.87
N MET A 243 -3.26 3.43 9.65
CA MET A 243 -4.58 3.94 9.31
C MET A 243 -5.37 2.91 8.52
N PHE A 244 -6.55 2.50 9.01
CA PHE A 244 -7.40 1.52 8.33
C PHE A 244 -8.84 1.49 8.84
N LYS A 245 -9.67 0.77 8.09
CA LYS A 245 -11.09 0.59 8.42
C LYS A 245 -11.26 -0.23 9.70
N THR A 246 -12.12 0.26 10.59
CA THR A 246 -12.52 -0.37 11.85
C THR A 246 -14.03 -0.41 11.99
N ALA A 247 -14.54 -1.04 13.05
CA ALA A 247 -15.95 -1.15 13.36
C ALA A 247 -16.14 -1.31 14.88
N PRO A 248 -17.37 -1.22 15.40
CA PRO A 248 -17.64 -1.60 16.80
C PRO A 248 -17.09 -3.00 17.09
N GLY A 249 -16.38 -3.13 18.20
CA GLY A 249 -15.69 -4.36 18.59
C GLY A 249 -14.22 -4.43 18.21
N THR A 250 -13.68 -3.49 17.42
CA THR A 250 -12.24 -3.35 17.22
C THR A 250 -11.56 -2.95 18.52
N LYS A 251 -10.46 -3.63 18.87
CA LYS A 251 -9.72 -3.39 20.12
C LYS A 251 -8.21 -3.47 19.96
N ILE A 252 -7.51 -2.70 20.78
CA ILE A 252 -6.06 -2.68 20.92
C ILE A 252 -5.70 -3.61 22.09
N ILE A 253 -4.70 -4.46 21.88
CA ILE A 253 -4.19 -5.42 22.85
C ILE A 253 -2.69 -5.17 23.02
N ASN A 254 -2.30 -4.75 24.22
CA ASN A 254 -0.90 -4.54 24.58
C ASN A 254 -0.36 -5.71 25.39
N PHE A 255 0.95 -5.91 25.32
CA PHE A 255 1.64 -7.01 25.98
C PHE A 255 2.72 -6.52 26.93
N ASP A 256 2.99 -7.28 27.98
CA ASP A 256 4.15 -7.08 28.83
C ASP A 256 5.40 -7.74 28.20
N ARG A 257 6.57 -7.48 28.77
CA ARG A 257 7.83 -8.08 28.30
C ARG A 257 7.87 -9.63 28.37
N ALA A 258 7.01 -10.25 29.14
CA ALA A 258 6.86 -11.70 29.20
C ALA A 258 5.88 -12.22 28.15
N GLY A 259 5.25 -11.31 27.40
CA GLY A 259 4.28 -11.60 26.36
C GLY A 259 2.86 -11.89 26.89
N ASN A 260 2.54 -11.55 28.13
CA ASN A 260 1.17 -11.62 28.62
C ASN A 260 0.40 -10.37 28.24
N VAL A 261 -0.91 -10.49 28.01
CA VAL A 261 -1.77 -9.34 27.77
C VAL A 261 -1.71 -8.42 29.01
N SER A 262 -1.27 -7.18 28.80
CA SER A 262 -1.17 -6.16 29.85
C SER A 262 -2.39 -5.26 29.87
N SER A 263 -2.99 -4.98 28.71
CA SER A 263 -4.23 -4.20 28.57
C SER A 263 -4.99 -4.59 27.31
N GLU A 264 -6.31 -4.41 27.37
CA GLU A 264 -7.20 -4.46 26.20
C GLU A 264 -8.11 -3.22 26.24
N LYS A 265 -8.27 -2.55 25.11
CA LYS A 265 -9.07 -1.33 25.00
C LYS A 265 -9.79 -1.32 23.64
N TYR A 266 -11.09 -1.09 23.65
CA TYR A 266 -11.84 -0.84 22.42
C TYR A 266 -11.55 0.55 21.87
N ILE A 267 -11.69 0.70 20.54
CA ILE A 267 -11.70 2.04 19.92
C ILE A 267 -12.87 2.86 20.46
N THR A 268 -12.75 4.17 20.39
CA THR A 268 -13.80 5.11 20.80
C THR A 268 -14.80 5.28 19.66
N MET A 269 -16.01 4.83 19.86
CA MET A 269 -17.08 5.01 18.88
C MET A 269 -17.52 6.48 18.83
N PRO A 270 -17.85 7.02 17.64
CA PRO A 270 -18.49 8.33 17.51
C PRO A 270 -19.74 8.45 18.40
N LYS A 271 -19.89 9.62 19.03
CA LYS A 271 -20.98 9.84 19.99
C LYS A 271 -22.36 9.60 19.38
N GLU A 272 -22.54 9.96 18.12
CA GLU A 272 -23.81 9.78 17.40
C GLU A 272 -24.22 8.31 17.31
N ASP A 273 -23.23 7.40 17.17
CA ASP A 273 -23.50 5.96 17.10
C ASP A 273 -23.83 5.40 18.50
N ILE A 274 -23.13 5.87 19.52
CA ILE A 274 -23.45 5.52 20.92
C ILE A 274 -24.88 6.00 21.27
N ASP A 275 -25.23 7.24 20.90
CA ASP A 275 -26.57 7.80 21.13
C ASP A 275 -27.65 7.04 20.31
N ALA A 276 -27.30 6.48 19.17
CA ALA A 276 -28.16 5.62 18.37
C ALA A 276 -28.31 4.20 18.93
N GLY A 277 -27.55 3.85 19.98
CA GLY A 277 -27.66 2.59 20.71
C GLY A 277 -26.65 1.53 20.26
N TYR A 278 -25.68 1.86 19.40
CA TYR A 278 -24.62 0.94 19.01
C TYR A 278 -23.60 0.74 20.13
N SER A 279 -22.97 -0.45 20.16
CA SER A 279 -22.06 -0.88 21.21
C SER A 279 -20.89 -1.69 20.65
N ASN A 280 -19.73 -1.61 21.28
CA ASN A 280 -18.56 -2.46 20.96
C ASN A 280 -18.79 -3.97 21.21
N THR A 281 -19.92 -4.35 21.80
CA THR A 281 -20.31 -5.76 22.01
C THR A 281 -21.33 -6.27 21.00
N ASP A 282 -21.74 -5.44 20.04
CA ASP A 282 -22.69 -5.83 19.02
C ASP A 282 -22.05 -6.79 17.99
N ASP A 283 -22.87 -7.68 17.44
CA ASP A 283 -22.51 -8.58 16.34
C ASP A 283 -23.45 -8.33 15.16
N TYR A 284 -22.94 -7.73 14.10
CA TYR A 284 -23.71 -7.37 12.90
C TYR A 284 -23.65 -8.45 11.80
N ARG A 285 -22.98 -9.58 12.07
CA ARG A 285 -22.91 -10.68 11.09
C ARG A 285 -24.31 -11.30 10.92
N MET A 286 -24.83 -11.25 9.70
CA MET A 286 -26.17 -11.74 9.42
C MET A 286 -26.23 -13.25 9.32
N SER A 287 -27.28 -13.83 9.89
CA SER A 287 -27.79 -15.14 9.51
C SER A 287 -28.55 -15.04 8.18
N ARG A 288 -28.94 -16.21 7.62
CA ARG A 288 -29.77 -16.27 6.40
C ARG A 288 -31.13 -15.62 6.60
N ASP A 289 -31.70 -15.81 7.77
CA ASP A 289 -33.01 -15.25 8.11
C ASP A 289 -32.92 -13.73 8.29
N ASP A 290 -31.87 -13.22 8.93
CA ASP A 290 -31.63 -11.78 9.07
C ASP A 290 -31.45 -11.11 7.70
N TYR A 291 -30.74 -11.77 6.77
CA TYR A 291 -30.58 -11.22 5.41
C TYR A 291 -31.90 -11.20 4.65
N TYR A 292 -32.73 -12.23 4.80
CA TYR A 292 -34.06 -12.26 4.21
C TYR A 292 -34.92 -11.09 4.74
N GLU A 293 -34.97 -10.90 6.05
CA GLU A 293 -35.67 -9.76 6.67
C GLU A 293 -35.15 -8.41 6.19
N HIS A 294 -33.83 -8.26 6.08
CA HIS A 294 -33.21 -7.05 5.54
C HIS A 294 -33.72 -6.75 4.11
N MET A 295 -33.85 -7.76 3.26
CA MET A 295 -34.37 -7.61 1.91
C MET A 295 -35.86 -7.24 1.91
N VAL A 296 -36.67 -7.82 2.80
CA VAL A 296 -38.09 -7.48 2.95
C VAL A 296 -38.28 -6.04 3.39
N GLU A 297 -37.54 -5.58 4.41
CA GLU A 297 -37.56 -4.19 4.86
C GLU A 297 -37.16 -3.21 3.74
N MET A 298 -36.11 -3.53 2.98
CA MET A 298 -35.66 -2.73 1.86
C MET A 298 -36.72 -2.61 0.76
N PHE A 299 -37.38 -3.73 0.40
CA PHE A 299 -38.42 -3.73 -0.63
C PHE A 299 -39.65 -2.96 -0.19
N MET A 300 -40.05 -3.05 1.08
CA MET A 300 -41.13 -2.23 1.64
C MET A 300 -40.84 -0.73 1.54
N GLY A 301 -39.57 -0.34 1.73
CA GLY A 301 -39.11 1.05 1.63
C GLY A 301 -38.93 1.60 0.21
N TRP A 302 -39.04 0.76 -0.84
CA TRP A 302 -38.69 1.11 -2.21
C TRP A 302 -39.27 2.43 -2.70
N SER A 303 -40.61 2.61 -2.61
CA SER A 303 -41.27 3.81 -3.11
C SER A 303 -40.98 5.10 -2.34
N GLU A 304 -40.40 4.95 -1.16
CA GLU A 304 -40.01 6.08 -0.30
C GLU A 304 -38.55 6.53 -0.53
N HIS A 305 -37.79 5.75 -1.28
CA HIS A 305 -36.41 6.05 -1.57
C HIS A 305 -36.28 7.28 -2.47
N ASP A 306 -35.31 8.16 -2.18
CA ASP A 306 -35.16 9.43 -2.89
C ASP A 306 -34.82 9.23 -4.38
N GLU A 307 -34.00 8.24 -4.74
CA GLU A 307 -33.67 7.95 -6.13
C GLU A 307 -34.89 7.44 -6.94
N VAL A 308 -35.84 6.77 -6.30
CA VAL A 308 -37.11 6.38 -6.88
C VAL A 308 -38.01 7.61 -7.05
N LYS A 309 -38.12 8.45 -6.02
CA LYS A 309 -38.90 9.69 -6.05
C LYS A 309 -38.42 10.67 -7.11
N ASN A 310 -37.08 10.73 -7.29
CA ASN A 310 -36.44 11.59 -8.28
C ASN A 310 -36.47 11.01 -9.70
N GLY A 311 -36.95 9.77 -9.87
CA GLY A 311 -37.06 9.12 -11.18
C GLY A 311 -35.73 8.60 -11.74
N HIS A 312 -34.70 8.53 -10.93
CA HIS A 312 -33.42 7.93 -11.32
C HIS A 312 -33.52 6.39 -11.33
N TRP A 313 -34.34 5.83 -10.47
CA TRP A 313 -34.65 4.42 -10.41
C TRP A 313 -36.10 4.12 -10.81
N PRO A 314 -36.35 2.87 -11.27
CA PRO A 314 -37.70 2.46 -11.61
C PRO A 314 -38.68 2.67 -10.48
N ALA A 315 -39.89 3.10 -10.82
CA ALA A 315 -40.93 3.36 -9.82
C ALA A 315 -41.40 2.11 -9.05
N THR A 316 -41.16 0.94 -9.60
CA THR A 316 -41.52 -0.35 -8.99
C THR A 316 -40.39 -1.36 -9.13
N LEU A 317 -40.29 -2.30 -8.20
CA LEU A 317 -39.34 -3.40 -8.24
C LEU A 317 -39.62 -4.34 -9.43
N GLU A 318 -40.87 -4.54 -9.78
CA GLU A 318 -41.25 -5.34 -10.96
C GLU A 318 -40.67 -4.75 -12.26
N GLU A 319 -40.66 -3.42 -12.37
CA GLU A 319 -39.98 -2.75 -13.49
C GLU A 319 -38.48 -2.99 -13.49
N SER A 320 -37.85 -2.95 -12.30
CA SER A 320 -36.43 -3.28 -12.13
C SER A 320 -36.12 -4.73 -12.54
N PHE A 321 -37.03 -5.64 -12.28
CA PHE A 321 -36.89 -7.06 -12.62
C PHE A 321 -37.32 -7.39 -14.07
N GLY A 322 -37.92 -6.44 -14.76
CA GLY A 322 -38.42 -6.62 -16.13
C GLY A 322 -39.66 -7.52 -16.20
N ILE A 323 -40.53 -7.46 -15.19
CA ILE A 323 -41.78 -8.22 -15.11
C ILE A 323 -42.97 -7.26 -15.02
N GLU A 324 -44.19 -7.79 -15.27
CA GLU A 324 -45.40 -6.99 -15.17
C GLU A 324 -45.65 -6.57 -13.70
N LYS A 325 -46.14 -5.34 -13.53
CA LYS A 325 -46.51 -4.82 -12.21
C LYS A 325 -47.62 -5.65 -11.58
N MET A 326 -47.38 -6.18 -10.39
CA MET A 326 -48.30 -7.05 -9.66
C MET A 326 -48.90 -6.39 -8.42
N TYR A 327 -48.17 -5.45 -7.81
CA TYR A 327 -48.48 -4.92 -6.50
C TYR A 327 -48.68 -3.40 -6.48
N GLN A 328 -49.37 -2.92 -5.45
CA GLN A 328 -49.51 -1.49 -5.19
C GLN A 328 -48.38 -1.02 -4.27
N TYR A 329 -47.89 0.20 -4.49
CA TYR A 329 -46.85 0.83 -3.67
C TYR A 329 -47.43 1.93 -2.78
N PRO A 330 -46.93 2.11 -1.53
CA PRO A 330 -45.87 1.30 -0.88
C PRO A 330 -46.34 -0.15 -0.68
N LEU A 331 -45.38 -1.10 -0.79
CA LEU A 331 -45.66 -2.53 -0.66
C LEU A 331 -46.14 -2.89 0.76
N SER A 332 -47.11 -3.78 0.84
CA SER A 332 -47.37 -4.48 2.09
C SER A 332 -46.23 -5.48 2.40
N ARG A 333 -46.12 -5.93 3.65
CA ARG A 333 -45.11 -6.92 4.00
C ARG A 333 -45.26 -8.21 3.16
N VAL A 334 -46.47 -8.71 2.97
CA VAL A 334 -46.76 -9.93 2.20
C VAL A 334 -46.37 -9.75 0.72
N ASP A 335 -46.63 -8.57 0.15
CA ASP A 335 -46.26 -8.28 -1.24
C ASP A 335 -44.71 -8.17 -1.37
N ALA A 336 -44.06 -7.54 -0.39
CA ALA A 336 -42.60 -7.45 -0.32
C ALA A 336 -41.96 -8.86 -0.18
N GLU A 337 -42.45 -9.69 0.73
CA GLU A 337 -41.99 -11.09 0.87
C GLU A 337 -42.12 -11.87 -0.45
N SER A 338 -43.22 -11.72 -1.18
CA SER A 338 -43.42 -12.37 -2.47
C SER A 338 -42.44 -11.89 -3.54
N LEU A 339 -42.09 -10.58 -3.55
CA LEU A 339 -41.08 -10.04 -4.47
C LEU A 339 -39.68 -10.44 -4.04
N VAL A 340 -39.36 -10.53 -2.75
CA VAL A 340 -38.09 -11.04 -2.24
C VAL A 340 -37.91 -12.51 -2.62
N ASP A 341 -38.94 -13.32 -2.49
CA ASP A 341 -38.93 -14.72 -2.92
C ASP A 341 -38.64 -14.81 -4.44
N TYR A 342 -39.31 -14.01 -5.26
CA TYR A 342 -39.02 -13.94 -6.70
C TYR A 342 -37.57 -13.47 -6.97
N PHE A 343 -37.11 -12.45 -6.26
CA PHE A 343 -35.76 -11.93 -6.42
C PHE A 343 -34.71 -12.99 -6.09
N MET A 344 -34.84 -13.64 -4.94
CA MET A 344 -33.84 -14.61 -4.45
C MET A 344 -33.85 -15.93 -5.22
N ASP A 345 -35.03 -16.40 -5.65
CA ASP A 345 -35.17 -17.73 -6.23
C ASP A 345 -35.18 -17.73 -7.76
N VAL A 346 -35.51 -16.61 -8.41
CA VAL A 346 -35.67 -16.52 -9.87
C VAL A 346 -34.78 -15.46 -10.50
N TYR A 347 -34.91 -14.22 -10.06
CA TYR A 347 -34.26 -13.10 -10.72
C TYR A 347 -32.73 -13.14 -10.54
N ALA A 348 -32.25 -13.16 -9.31
CA ALA A 348 -30.83 -13.12 -9.01
C ALA A 348 -30.06 -14.35 -9.53
N PRO A 349 -30.54 -15.60 -9.31
CA PRO A 349 -29.93 -16.79 -9.91
C PRO A 349 -29.94 -16.79 -11.44
N GLY A 350 -30.98 -16.22 -12.05
CA GLY A 350 -31.06 -16.07 -13.51
C GLY A 350 -30.04 -15.07 -14.08
N ARG A 351 -29.48 -14.20 -13.23
CA ARG A 351 -28.45 -13.22 -13.62
C ARG A 351 -27.02 -13.76 -13.43
N SER A 352 -26.79 -14.48 -12.35
CA SER A 352 -25.52 -15.15 -12.06
C SER A 352 -25.76 -16.38 -11.21
N SER A 353 -25.20 -17.52 -11.60
CA SER A 353 -25.22 -18.77 -10.82
C SER A 353 -24.53 -18.64 -9.45
N ARG A 354 -23.74 -17.59 -9.23
CA ARG A 354 -23.09 -17.27 -7.95
C ARG A 354 -24.06 -16.61 -6.95
N ASN A 355 -25.18 -16.05 -7.43
CA ASN A 355 -26.19 -15.40 -6.60
C ASN A 355 -27.11 -16.39 -5.89
N ASN A 356 -26.55 -17.20 -5.00
CA ASN A 356 -27.33 -18.02 -4.08
C ASN A 356 -27.67 -17.24 -2.81
N LEU A 357 -28.59 -16.27 -2.92
CA LEU A 357 -28.92 -15.35 -1.84
C LEU A 357 -29.62 -16.03 -0.64
N ARG A 358 -30.26 -17.20 -0.85
CA ARG A 358 -30.80 -18.02 0.24
C ARG A 358 -29.74 -18.58 1.19
N ALA A 359 -28.50 -18.69 0.73
CA ALA A 359 -27.36 -19.14 1.53
C ALA A 359 -26.54 -17.97 2.10
N PHE A 360 -27.01 -16.73 1.94
CA PHE A 360 -26.24 -15.54 2.29
C PHE A 360 -26.15 -15.37 3.81
N GLU A 361 -25.03 -15.80 4.39
CA GLU A 361 -24.74 -15.70 5.82
C GLU A 361 -23.30 -15.27 6.08
N GLY A 362 -23.04 -14.70 7.25
CA GLY A 362 -21.72 -14.24 7.67
C GLY A 362 -21.29 -12.91 7.05
N PHE A 363 -22.15 -12.29 6.25
CA PHE A 363 -21.93 -10.93 5.73
C PHE A 363 -22.38 -9.88 6.75
N ILE A 364 -21.83 -8.66 6.59
CA ILE A 364 -22.16 -7.52 7.42
C ILE A 364 -22.79 -6.47 6.52
N VAL A 365 -24.09 -6.30 6.60
CA VAL A 365 -24.87 -5.37 5.75
C VAL A 365 -25.49 -4.22 6.54
N LYS A 366 -25.39 -4.27 7.87
CA LYS A 366 -25.86 -3.21 8.81
C LYS A 366 -24.73 -2.84 9.76
N GLY A 367 -24.92 -1.75 10.50
CA GLY A 367 -24.00 -1.27 11.52
C GLY A 367 -23.00 -0.24 11.00
N PRO A 368 -22.44 0.57 11.91
CA PRO A 368 -21.48 1.61 11.57
C PRO A 368 -20.13 1.03 11.14
N GLU A 369 -19.42 1.81 10.34
CA GLU A 369 -18.05 1.56 9.89
C GLU A 369 -17.23 2.81 10.16
N TYR A 370 -15.98 2.63 10.54
CA TYR A 370 -15.07 3.72 10.92
C TYR A 370 -13.76 3.65 10.14
N LEU A 371 -13.08 4.78 10.10
CA LEU A 371 -11.67 4.91 9.78
C LEU A 371 -10.97 5.36 11.06
N THR A 372 -9.94 4.61 11.49
CA THR A 372 -9.18 4.92 12.70
C THR A 372 -7.72 5.13 12.36
N VAL A 373 -7.13 6.16 12.98
CA VAL A 373 -5.69 6.42 13.01
C VAL A 373 -5.16 5.91 14.34
N PHE A 374 -4.10 5.12 14.28
CA PHE A 374 -3.43 4.55 15.46
C PHE A 374 -2.00 5.06 15.55
N ASP A 375 -1.55 5.36 16.75
CA ASP A 375 -0.15 5.62 17.07
C ASP A 375 0.70 4.39 16.74
N GLY A 376 1.75 4.57 15.95
CA GLY A 376 2.55 3.45 15.48
C GLY A 376 3.35 2.76 16.57
N THR A 377 3.79 3.47 17.60
CA THR A 377 4.61 2.93 18.69
C THR A 377 3.79 2.09 19.68
N THR A 378 2.57 2.54 19.99
CA THR A 378 1.75 1.98 21.08
C THR A 378 0.52 1.23 20.59
N GLY A 379 0.10 1.47 19.35
CA GLY A 379 -1.19 1.03 18.83
C GLY A 379 -2.39 1.78 19.42
N ASP A 380 -2.18 2.81 20.26
CA ASP A 380 -3.27 3.58 20.80
C ASP A 380 -4.03 4.33 19.71
N GLU A 381 -5.34 4.37 19.85
CA GLU A 381 -6.20 5.17 18.98
C GLU A 381 -5.90 6.67 19.13
N LEU A 382 -5.61 7.34 18.01
CA LEU A 382 -5.44 8.79 17.93
C LEU A 382 -6.77 9.47 17.55
N GLU A 383 -7.45 8.97 16.51
CA GLU A 383 -8.78 9.45 16.11
C GLU A 383 -9.56 8.35 15.40
N THR A 384 -10.88 8.32 15.64
CA THR A 384 -11.83 7.47 14.91
C THR A 384 -12.94 8.35 14.33
N VAL A 385 -13.14 8.26 13.00
CA VAL A 385 -14.22 8.95 12.28
C VAL A 385 -15.09 7.94 11.54
N ARG A 386 -16.31 8.33 11.16
CA ARG A 386 -17.14 7.48 10.30
C ARG A 386 -16.50 7.28 8.94
N TYR A 387 -16.50 6.03 8.46
CA TYR A 387 -15.99 5.71 7.12
C TYR A 387 -16.86 6.37 6.04
N LYS A 388 -16.23 6.98 5.04
CA LYS A 388 -16.92 7.71 3.98
C LYS A 388 -16.68 7.06 2.60
N PRO A 389 -17.74 6.72 1.85
CA PRO A 389 -19.14 6.68 2.31
C PRO A 389 -19.40 5.43 3.14
N GLY A 390 -20.38 5.50 4.01
CA GLY A 390 -20.86 4.36 4.78
C GLY A 390 -21.56 3.33 3.90
N ARG A 391 -21.68 2.09 4.40
CA ARG A 391 -22.38 0.97 3.73
C ARG A 391 -23.84 1.28 3.41
N GLY A 392 -24.50 2.02 4.24
CA GLY A 392 -25.92 2.34 4.13
C GLY A 392 -26.22 3.81 3.84
N ASP A 393 -25.27 4.57 3.27
CA ASP A 393 -25.46 5.99 2.97
C ASP A 393 -26.58 6.26 1.98
N ASP A 394 -26.89 5.28 1.10
CA ASP A 394 -27.99 5.31 0.15
C ASP A 394 -29.30 4.71 0.70
N GLY A 395 -29.27 4.17 1.92
CA GLY A 395 -30.38 3.44 2.50
C GLY A 395 -30.65 2.05 1.93
N LEU A 396 -29.87 1.60 0.95
CA LEU A 396 -30.11 0.36 0.20
C LEU A 396 -28.81 -0.46 -0.03
N MET A 397 -27.80 -0.29 0.80
CA MET A 397 -26.56 -1.03 0.67
C MET A 397 -25.98 -1.05 -0.77
N TRP A 398 -25.88 0.15 -1.37
CA TRP A 398 -25.36 0.35 -2.72
C TRP A 398 -26.13 -0.40 -3.80
N GLY A 399 -27.45 -0.36 -3.71
CA GLY A 399 -28.34 -0.91 -4.75
C GLY A 399 -28.48 -2.42 -4.74
N ASP A 400 -28.43 -3.04 -3.59
CA ASP A 400 -28.61 -4.49 -3.39
C ASP A 400 -29.82 -5.08 -4.12
N TYR A 401 -30.90 -4.32 -4.16
CA TYR A 401 -32.18 -4.66 -4.74
C TYR A 401 -32.17 -4.91 -6.25
N ALA A 402 -31.15 -4.45 -6.97
CA ALA A 402 -31.27 -4.37 -8.43
C ALA A 402 -30.15 -5.05 -9.17
N MET A 403 -29.12 -5.41 -8.49
CA MET A 403 -27.90 -5.93 -9.09
C MET A 403 -27.77 -7.44 -8.89
N GLY A 404 -28.83 -8.17 -9.19
CA GLY A 404 -28.82 -9.63 -9.10
C GLY A 404 -27.73 -10.33 -9.91
N ARG A 405 -26.86 -9.61 -10.61
CA ARG A 405 -25.72 -10.16 -11.34
C ARG A 405 -24.39 -10.06 -10.62
N ILE A 406 -24.28 -9.15 -9.67
CA ILE A 406 -23.10 -8.95 -8.86
C ILE A 406 -23.51 -9.16 -7.41
N GLU A 407 -22.81 -10.04 -6.73
CA GLU A 407 -23.06 -10.37 -5.33
C GLU A 407 -22.97 -9.09 -4.47
N PRO A 408 -23.76 -8.96 -3.39
CA PRO A 408 -23.79 -7.77 -2.55
C PRO A 408 -22.41 -7.32 -2.07
N GLY A 409 -21.58 -8.22 -1.56
CA GLY A 409 -20.23 -7.92 -1.12
C GLY A 409 -19.32 -7.37 -2.24
N ASN A 410 -19.51 -7.83 -3.47
CA ASN A 410 -18.76 -7.30 -4.63
C ASN A 410 -19.10 -5.85 -4.96
N ARG A 411 -20.26 -5.34 -4.52
CA ARG A 411 -20.60 -3.93 -4.71
C ARG A 411 -20.06 -3.06 -3.60
N VAL A 412 -20.25 -3.47 -2.35
CA VAL A 412 -20.11 -2.58 -1.18
C VAL A 412 -18.85 -2.82 -0.36
N ASP A 413 -18.26 -4.02 -0.43
CA ASP A 413 -17.12 -4.42 0.40
C ASP A 413 -15.81 -4.57 -0.39
N ARG A 414 -15.68 -3.86 -1.50
CA ARG A 414 -14.44 -3.72 -2.25
C ARG A 414 -13.74 -2.42 -1.85
N PHE A 415 -12.70 -2.56 -1.05
CA PHE A 415 -11.91 -1.42 -0.54
C PHE A 415 -10.52 -1.40 -1.16
N LEU A 416 -10.03 -0.20 -1.45
CA LEU A 416 -8.64 0.06 -1.81
C LEU A 416 -8.14 1.22 -0.94
N ALA A 417 -6.81 1.27 -0.76
CA ALA A 417 -6.16 2.39 -0.10
C ALA A 417 -4.79 2.65 -0.71
N GLY A 418 -4.28 3.85 -0.53
CA GLY A 418 -2.96 4.26 -0.95
C GLY A 418 -2.52 5.55 -0.28
N VAL A 419 -1.25 5.88 -0.43
CA VAL A 419 -0.67 7.15 -0.03
C VAL A 419 -0.35 7.95 -1.27
N ALA A 420 -0.55 9.26 -1.23
CA ALA A 420 -0.23 10.15 -2.34
C ALA A 420 0.26 11.52 -1.85
N TYR A 421 1.18 12.11 -2.59
CA TYR A 421 1.69 13.47 -2.34
C TYR A 421 0.91 14.48 -3.18
N LEU A 422 -0.36 14.73 -2.78
CA LEU A 422 -1.31 15.55 -3.54
C LEU A 422 -0.95 17.05 -3.56
N ASP A 423 -0.14 17.53 -2.62
CA ASP A 423 0.41 18.89 -2.65
C ASP A 423 1.89 18.92 -3.08
N GLY A 424 2.45 17.76 -3.43
CA GLY A 424 3.83 17.59 -3.79
C GLY A 424 4.81 17.60 -2.62
N GLN A 425 4.34 17.69 -1.38
CA GLN A 425 5.21 17.80 -0.20
C GLN A 425 4.84 16.83 0.91
N LYS A 426 3.53 16.67 1.19
CA LYS A 426 3.01 15.90 2.33
C LYS A 426 2.26 14.66 1.86
N PRO A 427 2.32 13.56 2.63
CA PRO A 427 1.51 12.38 2.35
C PRO A 427 0.04 12.63 2.72
N TYR A 428 -0.83 12.16 1.84
CA TYR A 428 -2.28 12.08 2.05
C TYR A 428 -2.69 10.61 2.01
N ALA A 429 -3.63 10.23 2.87
CA ALA A 429 -4.25 8.91 2.81
C ALA A 429 -5.43 8.94 1.84
N VAL A 430 -5.47 8.02 0.90
CA VAL A 430 -6.57 7.88 -0.06
C VAL A 430 -7.26 6.55 0.18
N PHE A 431 -8.57 6.58 0.34
CA PHE A 431 -9.41 5.39 0.48
C PHE A 431 -10.44 5.33 -0.63
N ALA A 432 -10.61 4.16 -1.22
CA ALA A 432 -11.61 3.92 -2.24
C ALA A 432 -12.57 2.80 -1.83
N ARG A 433 -13.82 2.90 -2.26
CA ARG A 433 -14.86 1.90 -2.06
C ARG A 433 -15.62 1.65 -3.36
N GLY A 434 -15.76 0.38 -3.74
CA GLY A 434 -16.43 -0.03 -4.98
C GLY A 434 -15.57 0.18 -6.22
N TYR A 435 -15.82 -0.58 -7.28
CA TYR A 435 -15.28 -0.39 -8.63
C TYR A 435 -16.04 -1.19 -9.69
N TYR A 436 -16.98 -2.05 -9.29
CA TYR A 436 -17.82 -2.78 -10.24
C TYR A 436 -19.11 -2.02 -10.61
N THR A 437 -19.55 -1.12 -9.73
CA THR A 437 -20.75 -0.31 -9.94
C THR A 437 -20.49 1.14 -9.49
N ARG A 438 -21.11 1.61 -8.41
CA ARG A 438 -20.72 2.88 -7.77
C ARG A 438 -19.25 2.81 -7.37
N THR A 439 -18.54 3.88 -7.59
CA THR A 439 -17.13 4.05 -7.31
C THR A 439 -16.94 5.32 -6.52
N THR A 440 -16.25 5.24 -5.39
CA THR A 440 -15.97 6.41 -4.56
C THR A 440 -14.50 6.42 -4.16
N LEU A 441 -13.93 7.62 -4.10
CA LEU A 441 -12.61 7.87 -3.55
C LEU A 441 -12.68 9.06 -2.60
N VAL A 442 -11.95 9.00 -1.51
CA VAL A 442 -11.82 10.09 -0.54
C VAL A 442 -10.35 10.24 -0.15
N SER A 443 -9.89 11.47 -0.06
CA SER A 443 -8.54 11.81 0.38
C SER A 443 -8.58 12.55 1.70
N TYR A 444 -7.66 12.17 2.60
CA TYR A 444 -7.49 12.80 3.92
C TYR A 444 -6.04 13.23 4.13
N SER A 445 -5.85 14.39 4.75
CA SER A 445 -4.61 14.73 5.44
C SER A 445 -4.74 14.45 6.93
N TRP A 446 -3.64 14.10 7.57
CA TRP A 446 -3.51 13.94 9.01
C TRP A 446 -2.62 15.07 9.57
N ASP A 447 -3.02 15.74 10.65
CA ASP A 447 -2.26 16.84 11.25
C ASP A 447 -1.69 16.50 12.62
N GLY A 448 -1.57 15.19 12.94
CA GLY A 448 -1.16 14.69 14.23
C GLY A 448 -2.31 14.66 15.26
N LYS A 449 -3.51 15.09 14.86
CA LYS A 449 -4.66 15.16 15.78
C LYS A 449 -6.00 14.92 15.10
N HIS A 450 -6.18 15.40 13.86
CA HIS A 450 -7.45 15.34 13.17
C HIS A 450 -7.26 14.96 11.70
N LEU A 451 -8.08 14.00 11.24
CA LEU A 451 -8.30 13.71 9.84
C LEU A 451 -9.07 14.86 9.20
N LYS A 452 -8.52 15.40 8.12
CA LYS A 452 -9.17 16.46 7.34
C LYS A 452 -9.39 15.94 5.93
N GLU A 453 -10.66 15.86 5.53
CA GLU A 453 -11.01 15.56 4.15
C GLU A 453 -10.43 16.63 3.22
N HIS A 454 -9.71 16.20 2.19
CA HIS A 454 -9.15 17.07 1.17
C HIS A 454 -10.11 17.17 -0.01
N TRP A 455 -10.53 16.01 -0.56
CA TRP A 455 -11.55 15.92 -1.60
C TRP A 455 -12.30 14.58 -1.54
N TYR A 456 -13.44 14.54 -2.20
CA TYR A 456 -14.28 13.35 -2.33
C TYR A 456 -14.84 13.24 -3.75
N ALA A 457 -14.59 12.11 -4.42
CA ALA A 457 -15.13 11.78 -5.73
C ALA A 457 -16.13 10.62 -5.59
N ASP A 458 -17.30 10.74 -6.21
CA ASP A 458 -18.37 9.74 -6.18
C ASP A 458 -19.04 9.66 -7.54
N SER A 459 -18.99 8.51 -8.19
CA SER A 459 -19.63 8.29 -9.49
C SER A 459 -21.16 8.44 -9.46
N GLY A 460 -21.73 8.43 -8.27
CA GLY A 460 -23.18 8.33 -8.11
C GLY A 460 -23.69 6.92 -8.49
N TRP A 461 -24.99 6.83 -8.66
CA TRP A 461 -25.68 5.58 -8.94
C TRP A 461 -25.47 5.14 -10.38
N VAL A 462 -25.33 3.83 -10.60
CA VAL A 462 -25.32 3.24 -11.93
C VAL A 462 -26.67 2.63 -12.27
N PRO A 463 -27.07 2.66 -13.56
CA PRO A 463 -28.22 1.88 -14.01
C PRO A 463 -28.04 0.41 -13.67
N MET A 464 -29.14 -0.21 -13.26
CA MET A 464 -29.24 -1.55 -12.68
C MET A 464 -29.03 -2.69 -13.68
N ILE A 465 -27.95 -2.65 -14.45
CA ILE A 465 -27.60 -3.66 -15.44
C ILE A 465 -26.17 -4.08 -15.16
N ASN A 466 -25.93 -5.41 -15.13
CA ASN A 466 -24.58 -5.90 -15.00
C ASN A 466 -23.71 -5.37 -16.15
N PRO A 467 -22.67 -4.57 -15.88
CA PRO A 467 -21.83 -4.01 -16.92
C PRO A 467 -21.02 -5.07 -17.68
N PHE A 468 -20.85 -6.26 -17.14
CA PHE A 468 -20.03 -7.32 -17.73
C PHE A 468 -20.76 -8.20 -18.74
N ASN A 469 -22.10 -8.25 -18.74
CA ASN A 469 -22.85 -9.22 -19.54
C ASN A 469 -23.94 -8.61 -20.45
N ASP A 470 -24.22 -7.30 -20.37
CA ASP A 470 -25.34 -6.67 -21.06
C ASP A 470 -24.97 -5.55 -22.03
N GLY A 471 -23.69 -5.25 -22.17
CA GLY A 471 -23.21 -4.21 -23.06
C GLY A 471 -21.77 -3.82 -22.77
N PRO A 472 -21.21 -2.90 -23.54
CA PRO A 472 -19.86 -2.41 -23.31
C PRO A 472 -19.67 -1.94 -21.86
N HIS A 473 -18.48 -2.17 -21.31
CA HIS A 473 -18.09 -1.60 -20.02
C HIS A 473 -18.29 -0.09 -20.04
N GLY A 474 -18.83 0.44 -18.96
CA GLY A 474 -18.91 1.87 -18.77
C GLY A 474 -20.25 2.46 -19.09
N ARG A 475 -21.25 2.11 -18.30
CA ARG A 475 -22.37 3.00 -18.08
C ARG A 475 -21.98 4.02 -17.04
N ASP A 476 -22.22 5.28 -17.34
CA ASP A 476 -21.95 6.35 -16.43
C ASP A 476 -22.85 6.24 -15.20
N GLY A 477 -22.29 6.58 -14.05
CA GLY A 477 -23.07 6.89 -12.87
C GLY A 477 -23.85 8.21 -13.04
N THR A 478 -24.71 8.49 -12.09
CA THR A 478 -25.58 9.68 -12.13
C THR A 478 -24.85 11.00 -11.87
N ASN A 479 -23.64 10.96 -11.34
CA ASN A 479 -22.85 12.17 -11.13
C ASN A 479 -22.30 12.67 -12.47
N PRO A 480 -22.59 13.92 -12.87
CA PRO A 480 -22.17 14.46 -14.17
C PRO A 480 -20.64 14.64 -14.30
N GLU A 481 -19.92 14.77 -13.21
CA GLU A 481 -18.47 14.94 -13.18
C GLU A 481 -17.76 13.58 -13.10
N PHE A 482 -18.11 12.75 -12.12
CA PHE A 482 -17.43 11.49 -11.83
C PHE A 482 -18.14 10.25 -12.37
N GLY A 483 -19.31 10.37 -12.97
CA GLY A 483 -20.07 9.21 -13.46
C GLY A 483 -19.26 8.27 -14.35
N SER A 484 -18.29 8.82 -15.06
CA SER A 484 -17.45 8.07 -15.98
C SER A 484 -16.39 7.16 -15.32
N ILE A 485 -16.11 7.29 -14.01
CA ILE A 485 -15.17 6.40 -13.31
C ILE A 485 -15.78 5.06 -12.91
N THR A 486 -17.08 4.92 -13.06
CA THR A 486 -17.80 3.66 -12.82
C THR A 486 -17.17 2.52 -13.58
N THR A 487 -16.94 1.38 -12.95
CA THR A 487 -16.33 0.17 -13.53
C THR A 487 -14.88 0.32 -14.02
N GLN A 488 -14.18 1.40 -13.69
CA GLN A 488 -12.82 1.67 -14.17
C GLN A 488 -11.72 1.30 -13.18
N GLY A 489 -12.04 1.11 -11.90
CA GLY A 489 -11.05 0.79 -10.88
C GLY A 489 -10.39 -0.58 -11.08
N ALA A 490 -9.13 -0.73 -10.64
CA ALA A 490 -8.43 -2.01 -10.59
C ALA A 490 -8.56 -2.65 -9.19
N HIS A 491 -7.92 -3.80 -8.98
CA HIS A 491 -7.73 -4.38 -7.64
C HIS A 491 -6.56 -3.74 -6.87
N SER A 492 -6.14 -2.58 -7.25
CA SER A 492 -5.20 -1.69 -6.56
C SER A 492 -5.39 -0.27 -7.12
N LEU A 493 -4.74 0.70 -6.49
CA LEU A 493 -4.55 2.04 -7.03
C LEU A 493 -3.06 2.40 -6.94
N SER A 494 -2.61 3.37 -7.73
CA SER A 494 -1.26 3.91 -7.67
C SER A 494 -1.32 5.42 -7.58
N ALA A 495 -0.33 6.01 -6.92
CA ALA A 495 -0.13 7.45 -6.87
C ALA A 495 1.15 7.81 -7.62
N ALA A 496 1.07 8.69 -8.60
CA ALA A 496 2.18 9.08 -9.44
C ALA A 496 1.97 10.49 -10.00
N ASP A 497 3.04 11.26 -10.14
CA ASP A 497 3.03 12.52 -10.89
C ASP A 497 2.96 12.19 -12.39
N VAL A 498 1.74 12.06 -12.91
CA VAL A 498 1.53 11.61 -14.29
C VAL A 498 1.53 12.75 -15.30
N ASP A 499 1.36 13.99 -14.84
CA ASP A 499 1.30 15.15 -15.73
C ASP A 499 2.53 16.07 -15.63
N GLY A 500 3.41 15.85 -14.65
CA GLY A 500 4.69 16.51 -14.49
C GLY A 500 4.58 17.86 -13.77
N ASP A 501 3.55 18.07 -12.94
CA ASP A 501 3.35 19.31 -12.18
C ASP A 501 4.02 19.28 -10.78
N GLY A 502 4.59 18.13 -10.40
CA GLY A 502 5.26 17.90 -9.13
C GLY A 502 4.33 17.44 -8.00
N LYS A 503 3.10 17.09 -8.32
CA LYS A 503 2.13 16.50 -7.39
C LYS A 503 1.67 15.15 -7.94
N GLN A 504 1.15 14.29 -7.09
CA GLN A 504 0.73 12.96 -7.53
C GLN A 504 -0.77 12.91 -7.77
N GLU A 505 -1.15 12.29 -8.88
CA GLU A 505 -2.51 11.91 -9.24
C GLU A 505 -2.80 10.49 -8.74
N ILE A 506 -4.09 10.17 -8.60
CA ILE A 506 -4.54 8.82 -8.27
C ILE A 506 -4.91 8.08 -9.55
N VAL A 507 -4.05 7.16 -9.96
CA VAL A 507 -4.35 6.21 -11.05
C VAL A 507 -5.21 5.09 -10.48
N TYR A 508 -6.51 5.16 -10.78
CA TYR A 508 -7.53 4.24 -10.25
C TYR A 508 -7.88 3.13 -11.26
N GLY A 509 -6.89 2.54 -11.91
CA GLY A 509 -7.10 1.56 -12.97
C GLY A 509 -7.22 2.20 -14.34
N SER A 510 -8.39 2.17 -14.98
CA SER A 510 -8.64 2.79 -16.29
C SER A 510 -9.09 4.26 -16.21
N ALA A 511 -9.14 4.83 -15.01
CA ALA A 511 -9.39 6.24 -14.77
C ALA A 511 -8.31 6.84 -13.88
N ALA A 512 -8.15 8.16 -13.90
CA ALA A 512 -7.30 8.90 -12.98
C ALA A 512 -8.02 10.13 -12.43
N ILE A 513 -7.77 10.41 -11.14
CA ILE A 513 -8.22 11.60 -10.43
C ILE A 513 -7.00 12.48 -10.18
N ASP A 514 -7.11 13.73 -10.54
CA ASP A 514 -6.10 14.76 -10.36
C ASP A 514 -5.84 15.03 -8.86
N HIS A 515 -4.67 15.56 -8.53
CA HIS A 515 -4.27 15.87 -7.17
C HIS A 515 -5.29 16.73 -6.41
N ASP A 516 -6.04 17.58 -7.09
CA ASP A 516 -7.06 18.46 -6.50
C ASP A 516 -8.46 17.81 -6.39
N GLY A 517 -8.57 16.53 -6.80
CA GLY A 517 -9.80 15.74 -6.74
C GLY A 517 -10.67 15.83 -8.00
N THR A 518 -10.27 16.58 -9.03
CA THR A 518 -11.00 16.62 -10.32
C THR A 518 -10.72 15.38 -11.15
N LEU A 519 -11.62 15.03 -12.08
CA LEU A 519 -11.41 13.91 -12.98
C LEU A 519 -10.39 14.28 -14.06
N LEU A 520 -9.25 13.60 -14.08
CA LEU A 520 -8.23 13.79 -15.12
C LEU A 520 -8.67 13.11 -16.42
N TYR A 521 -9.02 11.83 -16.38
CA TYR A 521 -9.58 11.09 -17.52
C TYR A 521 -10.29 9.80 -17.07
N SER A 522 -11.10 9.25 -17.99
CA SER A 522 -11.60 7.88 -17.97
C SER A 522 -11.40 7.27 -19.37
N SER A 523 -10.49 6.29 -19.46
CA SER A 523 -9.99 5.76 -20.73
C SER A 523 -11.05 5.00 -21.50
N THR A 524 -11.15 5.26 -22.80
CA THR A 524 -12.05 4.58 -23.75
C THR A 524 -11.32 4.22 -25.01
N ASP A 525 -11.83 3.19 -25.75
CA ASP A 525 -11.38 2.91 -27.11
C ASP A 525 -12.48 2.21 -27.92
N VAL A 526 -12.20 2.02 -29.21
CA VAL A 526 -13.14 1.37 -30.14
C VAL A 526 -13.09 -0.16 -29.96
N MET A 527 -14.27 -0.74 -29.83
CA MET A 527 -14.44 -2.19 -29.70
C MET A 527 -14.00 -2.91 -30.99
N PRO A 528 -13.14 -3.95 -30.88
CA PRO A 528 -12.61 -4.64 -32.06
C PRO A 528 -13.67 -5.52 -32.77
N PRO A 529 -13.43 -5.93 -34.03
CA PRO A 529 -14.40 -6.67 -34.84
C PRO A 529 -14.93 -7.97 -34.23
N GLN A 530 -14.11 -8.64 -33.40
CA GLN A 530 -14.45 -9.93 -32.75
C GLN A 530 -15.15 -9.76 -31.40
N SER A 531 -15.38 -8.55 -30.96
CA SER A 531 -16.05 -8.24 -29.70
C SER A 531 -17.57 -8.38 -29.76
N ALA A 532 -18.22 -8.23 -28.61
CA ALA A 532 -19.68 -8.27 -28.55
C ALA A 532 -20.39 -7.03 -29.16
N ALA A 533 -19.68 -5.90 -29.33
CA ALA A 533 -20.23 -4.64 -29.86
C ALA A 533 -19.24 -3.94 -30.82
N PRO A 534 -18.88 -4.55 -31.95
CA PRO A 534 -17.86 -4.04 -32.86
C PRO A 534 -18.09 -2.60 -33.32
N GLY A 535 -17.04 -1.78 -33.29
CA GLY A 535 -17.06 -0.39 -33.77
C GLY A 535 -17.73 0.62 -32.84
N THR A 536 -18.24 0.20 -31.69
CA THR A 536 -18.71 1.13 -30.65
C THR A 536 -17.55 1.58 -29.78
N THR A 537 -17.63 2.78 -29.20
CA THR A 537 -16.69 3.23 -28.18
C THR A 537 -17.11 2.64 -26.85
N ALA A 538 -16.14 2.06 -26.12
CA ALA A 538 -16.35 1.51 -24.79
C ALA A 538 -15.22 1.92 -23.85
N ARG A 539 -15.49 1.93 -22.54
CA ARG A 539 -14.47 2.10 -21.53
C ARG A 539 -13.58 0.89 -21.48
N LEU A 540 -12.32 1.06 -21.06
CA LEU A 540 -11.38 -0.06 -20.95
C LEU A 540 -11.78 -1.04 -19.83
N GLY A 541 -12.34 -0.51 -18.75
CA GLY A 541 -12.92 -1.32 -17.69
C GLY A 541 -11.93 -1.74 -16.61
N HIS A 542 -12.47 -2.45 -15.63
CA HIS A 542 -11.81 -3.03 -14.49
C HIS A 542 -10.78 -4.12 -14.84
N GLY A 543 -9.84 -4.41 -13.92
CA GLY A 543 -8.90 -5.53 -14.05
C GLY A 543 -8.03 -5.78 -12.82
N ASP A 544 -7.30 -6.89 -12.85
CA ASP A 544 -6.59 -7.47 -11.68
C ASP A 544 -5.20 -6.89 -11.42
N ALA A 545 -4.52 -6.36 -12.42
CA ALA A 545 -3.14 -5.87 -12.29
C ALA A 545 -3.01 -4.46 -12.88
N LEU A 546 -2.34 -3.60 -12.14
CA LEU A 546 -2.08 -2.20 -12.46
C LEU A 546 -0.63 -1.87 -12.10
N HIS A 547 0.12 -1.34 -13.05
CA HIS A 547 1.53 -0.98 -12.91
C HIS A 547 1.75 0.42 -13.50
N VAL A 548 2.31 1.33 -12.72
CA VAL A 548 2.56 2.73 -13.10
C VAL A 548 4.03 3.06 -12.84
N THR A 549 4.77 3.38 -13.89
CA THR A 549 6.17 3.82 -13.84
C THR A 549 6.59 4.36 -15.20
N ASP A 550 7.80 4.89 -15.31
CA ASP A 550 8.45 5.15 -16.60
C ASP A 550 8.85 3.79 -17.22
N ILE A 551 8.05 3.31 -18.19
CA ILE A 551 8.24 2.02 -18.87
C ILE A 551 9.08 2.20 -20.13
N ASP A 552 8.87 3.29 -20.85
CA ASP A 552 9.55 3.61 -22.12
C ASP A 552 10.40 4.88 -21.97
N PRO A 553 11.71 4.78 -21.67
CA PRO A 553 12.56 5.94 -21.43
C PRO A 553 12.77 6.84 -22.67
N ASP A 554 12.27 6.43 -23.83
CA ASP A 554 12.25 7.26 -25.05
C ASP A 554 10.96 8.10 -25.17
N ARG A 555 9.99 7.89 -24.27
CA ARG A 555 8.71 8.60 -24.18
C ARG A 555 8.71 9.49 -22.93
N PRO A 556 8.36 10.76 -23.02
CA PRO A 556 8.29 11.62 -21.83
C PRO A 556 7.15 11.21 -20.88
N GLY A 557 7.43 11.15 -19.59
CA GLY A 557 6.49 10.85 -18.52
C GLY A 557 6.40 9.35 -18.23
N GLN A 558 5.36 8.97 -17.50
CA GLN A 558 5.14 7.58 -17.10
C GLN A 558 4.08 6.91 -17.97
N GLU A 559 4.06 5.57 -17.96
CA GLU A 559 3.05 4.74 -18.58
C GLU A 559 2.31 3.90 -17.54
N ILE A 560 1.13 3.43 -17.95
CA ILE A 560 0.28 2.51 -17.21
C ILE A 560 0.16 1.20 -17.98
N PHE A 561 0.65 0.11 -17.42
CA PHE A 561 0.31 -1.22 -17.92
C PHE A 561 -0.77 -1.85 -17.04
N MET A 562 -1.85 -2.32 -17.67
CA MET A 562 -3.00 -2.89 -16.98
C MET A 562 -3.57 -4.08 -17.75
N VAL A 563 -4.07 -5.07 -17.03
CA VAL A 563 -4.93 -6.13 -17.57
C VAL A 563 -6.40 -5.83 -17.32
N HIS A 564 -7.31 -6.37 -18.16
CA HIS A 564 -8.74 -6.07 -18.10
C HIS A 564 -9.57 -7.35 -18.02
N GLU A 565 -10.68 -7.27 -17.25
CA GLU A 565 -11.62 -8.39 -17.02
C GLU A 565 -12.86 -8.37 -17.93
N GLY A 566 -13.10 -7.30 -18.68
CA GLY A 566 -14.36 -7.09 -19.41
C GLY A 566 -14.70 -8.12 -20.50
N GLY A 567 -13.80 -9.05 -20.78
CA GLY A 567 -14.03 -10.15 -21.72
C GLY A 567 -14.44 -9.66 -23.11
N VAL A 568 -15.55 -10.21 -23.64
CA VAL A 568 -16.07 -9.82 -24.96
C VAL A 568 -16.63 -8.40 -25.02
N TRP A 569 -16.83 -7.73 -23.87
CA TRP A 569 -17.39 -6.39 -23.72
C TRP A 569 -16.35 -5.31 -23.47
N ALA A 570 -15.06 -5.65 -23.46
CA ALA A 570 -13.96 -4.69 -23.33
C ALA A 570 -13.15 -4.58 -24.63
N PRO A 571 -12.60 -3.40 -24.96
CA PRO A 571 -11.72 -3.23 -26.11
C PRO A 571 -10.46 -4.07 -26.02
N TYR A 572 -9.94 -4.26 -24.81
CA TYR A 572 -8.66 -4.92 -24.54
C TYR A 572 -8.77 -5.93 -23.41
N GLY A 573 -7.92 -6.96 -23.43
CA GLY A 573 -7.61 -7.81 -22.30
C GLY A 573 -6.36 -7.31 -21.54
N TYR A 574 -5.48 -6.54 -22.21
CA TYR A 574 -4.35 -5.84 -21.62
C TYR A 574 -4.00 -4.62 -22.46
N SER A 575 -3.50 -3.55 -21.82
CA SER A 575 -3.11 -2.31 -22.50
C SER A 575 -1.91 -1.63 -21.82
N LEU A 576 -1.05 -1.00 -22.64
CA LEU A 576 -0.12 0.04 -22.23
C LEU A 576 -0.69 1.40 -22.61
N ARG A 577 -0.70 2.33 -21.69
CA ARG A 577 -1.30 3.66 -21.86
C ARG A 577 -0.34 4.75 -21.43
N ASN A 578 -0.46 5.92 -22.04
CA ASN A 578 0.17 7.12 -21.53
C ASN A 578 -0.50 7.52 -20.19
N ALA A 579 0.28 7.70 -19.13
CA ALA A 579 -0.26 7.93 -17.80
C ALA A 579 -0.94 9.32 -17.68
N LYS A 580 -0.45 10.33 -18.41
CA LYS A 580 -1.01 11.70 -18.41
C LYS A 580 -2.37 11.78 -19.08
N THR A 581 -2.56 11.09 -20.20
CA THR A 581 -3.75 11.25 -21.06
C THR A 581 -4.72 10.08 -20.99
N GLY A 582 -4.28 8.93 -20.47
CA GLY A 582 -5.04 7.68 -20.49
C GLY A 582 -5.17 7.04 -21.87
N GLU A 583 -4.55 7.60 -22.92
CA GLU A 583 -4.60 7.08 -24.29
C GLU A 583 -3.82 5.77 -24.41
N VAL A 584 -4.39 4.82 -25.14
CA VAL A 584 -3.77 3.50 -25.39
C VAL A 584 -2.62 3.65 -26.40
N ILE A 585 -1.43 3.24 -25.98
CA ILE A 585 -0.24 3.15 -26.82
C ILE A 585 -0.29 1.86 -27.62
N TYR A 586 -0.51 0.74 -26.95
CA TYR A 586 -0.82 -0.54 -27.54
C TYR A 586 -1.61 -1.43 -26.58
N GLY A 587 -2.24 -2.46 -27.12
CA GLY A 587 -2.97 -3.43 -26.32
C GLY A 587 -3.41 -4.63 -27.15
N GLY A 588 -3.92 -5.64 -26.46
CA GLY A 588 -4.41 -6.86 -27.10
C GLY A 588 -5.79 -7.26 -26.61
N TYR A 589 -6.68 -7.55 -27.54
CA TYR A 589 -7.99 -8.12 -27.26
C TYR A 589 -7.85 -9.62 -26.93
N THR A 590 -8.46 -10.08 -25.85
CA THR A 590 -8.45 -11.49 -25.42
C THR A 590 -9.83 -12.15 -25.47
N GLY A 591 -10.89 -11.36 -25.39
CA GLY A 591 -12.27 -11.82 -25.31
C GLY A 591 -12.61 -12.57 -24.01
N LYS A 592 -11.75 -12.50 -23.01
CA LYS A 592 -11.90 -13.14 -21.69
C LYS A 592 -11.23 -12.30 -20.62
N ASP A 593 -11.52 -12.59 -19.35
CA ASP A 593 -10.75 -12.13 -18.24
C ASP A 593 -9.27 -12.55 -18.40
N THR A 594 -8.36 -11.55 -18.37
CA THR A 594 -6.92 -11.79 -18.60
C THR A 594 -6.20 -12.14 -17.31
N GLY A 595 -6.76 -11.81 -16.16
CA GLY A 595 -6.26 -12.16 -14.84
C GLY A 595 -5.04 -11.34 -14.42
N ARG A 596 -3.82 -11.78 -14.73
CA ARG A 596 -2.58 -11.14 -14.24
C ARG A 596 -1.70 -10.66 -15.39
N GLY A 597 -0.91 -9.63 -15.11
CA GLY A 597 0.14 -9.10 -15.97
C GLY A 597 1.26 -8.51 -15.13
N MET A 598 2.38 -8.18 -15.74
CA MET A 598 3.55 -7.66 -15.06
C MET A 598 4.38 -6.75 -15.97
N VAL A 599 5.22 -5.93 -15.34
CA VAL A 599 6.19 -5.04 -15.98
C VAL A 599 7.56 -5.25 -15.34
N GLY A 600 8.63 -5.22 -16.13
CA GLY A 600 10.01 -5.27 -15.62
C GLY A 600 11.03 -5.49 -16.71
N ASP A 601 12.28 -5.12 -16.46
CA ASP A 601 13.41 -5.42 -17.32
C ASP A 601 13.82 -6.89 -17.17
N VAL A 602 13.24 -7.76 -17.99
CA VAL A 602 13.52 -9.21 -17.99
C VAL A 602 14.34 -9.67 -19.20
N ASP A 603 14.52 -8.79 -20.17
CA ASP A 603 15.37 -9.03 -21.35
C ASP A 603 16.25 -7.81 -21.70
N PRO A 604 17.45 -7.67 -21.12
CA PRO A 604 18.31 -6.50 -21.27
C PRO A 604 18.82 -6.26 -22.71
N ASN A 605 18.36 -7.04 -23.69
CA ASN A 605 18.62 -6.79 -25.12
C ASN A 605 17.64 -5.79 -25.75
N HIS A 606 16.60 -5.40 -25.02
CA HIS A 606 15.60 -4.43 -25.44
C HIS A 606 15.64 -3.23 -24.49
N LYS A 607 15.56 -2.05 -25.03
CA LYS A 607 15.47 -0.83 -24.22
C LYS A 607 14.05 -0.65 -23.68
N GLY A 608 13.92 -0.19 -22.46
CA GLY A 608 12.65 -0.05 -21.77
C GLY A 608 12.28 -1.30 -20.95
N LEU A 609 11.20 -1.20 -20.19
CA LEU A 609 10.69 -2.35 -19.43
C LEU A 609 9.78 -3.20 -20.31
N GLU A 610 9.97 -4.50 -20.29
CA GLU A 610 9.04 -5.41 -20.92
C GLU A 610 7.71 -5.41 -20.18
N THR A 611 6.64 -5.67 -20.94
CA THR A 611 5.30 -5.93 -20.42
C THR A 611 4.82 -7.31 -20.83
N TRP A 612 4.08 -7.99 -19.97
CA TRP A 612 3.50 -9.28 -20.31
C TRP A 612 2.21 -9.60 -19.55
N ALA A 613 1.29 -10.18 -20.28
CA ALA A 613 0.07 -10.83 -19.84
C ALA A 613 -0.26 -11.98 -20.79
N VAL A 614 -0.29 -11.68 -22.10
CA VAL A 614 -0.42 -12.66 -23.19
C VAL A 614 0.75 -12.46 -24.16
N GLY A 615 1.83 -13.24 -23.93
CA GLY A 615 3.13 -13.04 -24.57
C GLY A 615 3.95 -11.94 -23.92
N LEU A 616 5.20 -11.82 -24.36
CA LEU A 616 6.20 -10.85 -23.89
C LEU A 616 6.38 -9.77 -24.95
N TRP A 617 6.36 -8.50 -24.52
CA TRP A 617 6.36 -7.32 -25.39
C TRP A 617 7.39 -6.30 -24.91
N THR A 618 8.04 -5.62 -25.87
CA THR A 618 8.89 -4.46 -25.55
C THR A 618 8.05 -3.26 -25.10
N ALA A 619 8.69 -2.26 -24.49
CA ALA A 619 8.06 -0.98 -24.16
C ALA A 619 7.42 -0.29 -25.39
N ALA A 620 8.01 -0.45 -26.59
CA ALA A 620 7.49 0.08 -27.83
C ALA A 620 6.29 -0.72 -28.42
N GLY A 621 5.90 -1.85 -27.78
CA GLY A 621 4.79 -2.69 -28.25
C GLY A 621 5.17 -3.72 -29.32
N GLU A 622 6.43 -4.04 -29.47
CA GLU A 622 6.90 -5.11 -30.33
C GLU A 622 6.89 -6.46 -29.60
N LYS A 623 6.35 -7.49 -30.22
CA LYS A 623 6.26 -8.81 -29.61
C LYS A 623 7.60 -9.54 -29.62
N ILE A 624 8.16 -9.79 -28.44
CA ILE A 624 9.38 -10.58 -28.28
C ILE A 624 9.11 -12.08 -28.42
N GLY A 625 8.03 -12.56 -27.80
CA GLY A 625 7.71 -14.00 -27.81
C GLY A 625 6.30 -14.32 -27.30
N THR A 626 5.93 -15.61 -27.42
CA THR A 626 4.70 -16.16 -26.86
C THR A 626 4.86 -16.65 -25.41
N ALA A 627 6.07 -17.07 -25.05
CA ALA A 627 6.44 -17.39 -23.68
C ALA A 627 6.75 -16.09 -22.93
N ALA A 628 6.41 -16.05 -21.65
CA ALA A 628 6.64 -14.91 -20.77
C ALA A 628 6.96 -15.43 -19.34
N PRO A 629 7.59 -14.60 -18.49
CA PRO A 629 7.81 -14.93 -17.08
C PRO A 629 6.49 -15.11 -16.31
N GLY A 630 6.59 -15.52 -15.04
CA GLY A 630 5.46 -15.51 -14.11
C GLY A 630 4.90 -14.11 -13.87
N THR A 631 3.73 -14.03 -13.26
CA THR A 631 3.01 -12.78 -13.02
C THR A 631 2.58 -12.60 -11.55
N ASN A 632 3.25 -13.31 -10.62
CA ASN A 632 2.86 -13.25 -9.20
C ASN A 632 3.36 -11.95 -8.54
N MET A 633 4.68 -11.72 -8.55
CA MET A 633 5.32 -10.52 -8.00
C MET A 633 6.68 -10.34 -8.70
N ASN A 634 7.13 -9.11 -8.92
CA ASN A 634 8.50 -8.85 -9.34
C ASN A 634 9.39 -8.48 -8.13
N ILE A 635 10.71 -8.47 -8.35
CA ILE A 635 11.71 -8.10 -7.37
C ILE A 635 12.99 -7.63 -8.06
N LYS A 636 13.62 -6.61 -7.53
CA LYS A 636 14.97 -6.17 -7.90
C LYS A 636 15.99 -6.94 -7.05
N TRP A 637 16.45 -8.09 -7.55
CA TRP A 637 17.30 -9.01 -6.79
C TRP A 637 18.74 -9.09 -7.30
N SER A 638 18.93 -9.12 -8.61
CA SER A 638 20.24 -9.33 -9.23
C SER A 638 21.10 -8.08 -9.23
N ALA A 639 22.43 -8.28 -9.19
CA ALA A 639 23.43 -7.22 -9.18
C ALA A 639 23.40 -6.33 -10.45
N ASP A 640 22.86 -6.83 -11.55
CA ASP A 640 22.82 -6.17 -12.86
C ASP A 640 21.59 -5.27 -13.08
N MET A 641 20.76 -5.09 -12.05
CA MET A 641 19.52 -4.28 -12.06
C MET A 641 18.38 -4.82 -12.94
N THR A 642 18.55 -6.02 -13.53
CA THR A 642 17.41 -6.70 -14.18
C THR A 642 16.32 -7.05 -13.17
N THR A 643 15.13 -7.32 -13.66
CA THR A 643 13.98 -7.67 -12.83
C THR A 643 13.82 -9.19 -12.76
N GLN A 644 13.68 -9.72 -11.57
CA GLN A 644 13.36 -11.12 -11.31
C GLN A 644 11.90 -11.26 -10.88
N ILE A 645 11.38 -12.49 -10.91
CA ILE A 645 10.00 -12.81 -10.58
C ILE A 645 9.97 -13.71 -9.34
N VAL A 646 9.23 -13.28 -8.34
CA VAL A 646 8.84 -14.16 -7.23
C VAL A 646 7.64 -14.99 -7.69
N ASN A 647 7.86 -16.28 -7.96
CA ASN A 647 6.79 -17.19 -8.31
C ASN A 647 6.30 -17.96 -7.08
N GLY A 648 4.99 -18.19 -7.04
CA GLY A 648 4.35 -18.94 -5.99
C GLY A 648 2.99 -19.47 -6.43
N ALA A 649 2.37 -20.26 -5.57
CA ALA A 649 0.99 -20.74 -5.71
C ALA A 649 0.47 -21.00 -4.30
N ILE A 650 -0.80 -21.33 -4.15
CA ILE A 650 -1.38 -21.69 -2.86
C ILE A 650 -0.54 -22.78 -2.19
N ASP A 651 -0.10 -22.52 -0.97
CA ASP A 651 0.72 -23.42 -0.13
C ASP A 651 2.02 -23.92 -0.79
N ALA A 652 2.46 -23.33 -1.89
CA ALA A 652 3.72 -23.66 -2.52
C ALA A 652 4.89 -22.91 -1.85
N THR A 653 6.07 -23.48 -1.94
CA THR A 653 7.33 -22.80 -1.63
C THR A 653 7.62 -21.80 -2.75
N PRO A 654 7.74 -20.50 -2.45
CA PRO A 654 8.04 -19.52 -3.48
C PRO A 654 9.47 -19.62 -3.99
N THR A 655 9.69 -19.19 -5.23
CA THR A 655 11.00 -19.10 -5.87
C THR A 655 11.27 -17.68 -6.36
N ILE A 656 12.54 -17.28 -6.44
CA ILE A 656 12.97 -16.11 -7.21
C ILE A 656 13.58 -16.63 -8.50
N GLU A 657 13.04 -16.19 -9.64
CA GLU A 657 13.41 -16.65 -10.97
C GLU A 657 13.85 -15.49 -11.87
N ASP A 658 14.99 -15.67 -12.50
CA ASP A 658 15.44 -14.83 -13.60
C ASP A 658 14.98 -15.46 -14.93
N TRP A 659 14.40 -14.64 -15.82
CA TRP A 659 13.86 -15.12 -17.09
C TRP A 659 14.90 -15.80 -18.00
N LYS A 660 16.15 -15.36 -17.91
CA LYS A 660 17.26 -15.92 -18.74
C LYS A 660 18.08 -16.95 -18.00
N LYS A 661 18.28 -16.79 -16.68
CA LYS A 661 19.19 -17.61 -15.87
C LYS A 661 18.47 -18.76 -15.14
N GLY A 662 17.12 -18.73 -15.05
CA GLY A 662 16.31 -19.70 -14.31
C GLY A 662 16.21 -19.38 -12.81
N THR A 663 15.97 -20.40 -11.98
CA THR A 663 15.75 -20.23 -10.55
C THR A 663 17.03 -19.78 -9.83
N LEU A 664 16.97 -18.62 -9.17
CA LEU A 664 18.06 -18.07 -8.35
C LEU A 664 17.93 -18.47 -6.88
N LEU A 665 16.71 -18.55 -6.38
CA LEU A 665 16.40 -18.89 -5.00
C LEU A 665 15.16 -19.78 -4.93
N THR A 666 15.21 -20.84 -4.10
CA THR A 666 14.03 -21.57 -3.61
C THR A 666 13.92 -21.29 -2.11
N ALA A 667 12.82 -20.68 -1.70
CA ALA A 667 12.62 -20.24 -0.31
C ALA A 667 12.15 -21.42 0.58
N GLU A 668 13.01 -22.41 0.77
CA GLU A 668 12.70 -23.64 1.50
C GLU A 668 12.20 -23.36 2.93
N GLY A 669 11.15 -24.09 3.36
CA GLY A 669 10.55 -23.93 4.68
C GLY A 669 9.57 -22.76 4.80
N THR A 670 9.26 -22.09 3.70
CA THR A 670 8.30 -20.99 3.64
C THR A 670 7.10 -21.31 2.75
N ARG A 671 6.07 -20.45 2.76
CA ARG A 671 4.84 -20.60 1.96
C ARG A 671 4.37 -19.26 1.42
N SER A 672 3.93 -19.27 0.16
CA SER A 672 3.24 -18.14 -0.47
C SER A 672 1.88 -17.86 0.19
N ASN A 673 1.42 -16.64 0.05
CA ASN A 673 0.11 -16.15 0.47
C ASN A 673 -0.87 -16.03 -0.72
N ASN A 674 -2.11 -15.63 -0.42
CA ASN A 674 -3.09 -15.12 -1.39
C ASN A 674 -3.47 -16.12 -2.50
N TYR A 675 -3.60 -17.39 -2.17
CA TYR A 675 -4.12 -18.45 -3.07
C TYR A 675 -3.43 -18.45 -4.45
N THR A 676 -4.22 -18.28 -5.50
CA THR A 676 -3.73 -18.30 -6.89
C THR A 676 -2.81 -17.12 -7.24
N LYS A 677 -2.81 -16.08 -6.42
CA LYS A 677 -1.91 -14.94 -6.60
C LYS A 677 -0.47 -15.30 -6.21
N GLY A 678 -0.29 -16.19 -5.20
CA GLY A 678 1.00 -16.77 -4.83
C GLY A 678 2.05 -15.74 -4.49
N THR A 679 1.68 -14.70 -3.72
CA THR A 679 2.55 -13.56 -3.36
C THR A 679 3.28 -13.80 -2.04
N PRO A 680 4.45 -13.21 -1.81
CA PRO A 680 5.03 -13.08 -0.46
C PRO A 680 4.20 -12.12 0.41
N GLY A 681 4.60 -11.92 1.66
CA GLY A 681 3.99 -10.93 2.54
C GLY A 681 4.30 -9.50 2.12
N LEU A 682 5.55 -9.26 1.69
CA LEU A 682 6.04 -7.97 1.20
C LEU A 682 7.27 -8.20 0.30
N VAL A 683 7.44 -7.35 -0.71
CA VAL A 683 8.70 -7.14 -1.44
C VAL A 683 9.01 -5.66 -1.43
N ALA A 684 10.13 -5.26 -0.82
CA ALA A 684 10.53 -3.86 -0.72
C ALA A 684 12.02 -3.72 -0.36
N ASP A 685 12.64 -2.60 -0.70
CA ASP A 685 13.96 -2.17 -0.25
C ASP A 685 13.87 -1.66 1.20
N ILE A 686 13.98 -2.58 2.17
CA ILE A 686 13.86 -2.24 3.60
C ILE A 686 15.18 -2.32 4.36
N LEU A 687 16.18 -2.98 3.81
CA LEU A 687 17.52 -3.16 4.40
C LEU A 687 18.61 -3.10 3.32
N GLY A 688 19.82 -2.74 3.69
CA GLY A 688 20.94 -2.86 2.79
C GLY A 688 20.95 -1.84 1.64
N ASP A 689 21.39 -2.27 0.46
CA ASP A 689 21.45 -1.43 -0.73
C ASP A 689 20.07 -1.35 -1.44
N TRP A 690 20.01 -0.72 -2.59
CA TRP A 690 18.80 -0.50 -3.40
C TRP A 690 18.05 -1.76 -3.83
N ARG A 691 18.57 -2.96 -3.57
CA ARG A 691 17.87 -4.22 -3.90
C ARG A 691 16.82 -4.52 -2.87
N GLU A 692 15.75 -5.17 -3.34
CA GLU A 692 14.57 -5.45 -2.53
C GLU A 692 14.74 -6.75 -1.74
N GLU A 693 14.21 -6.77 -0.53
CA GLU A 693 14.04 -7.96 0.28
C GLU A 693 12.71 -8.65 -0.03
N MET A 694 12.71 -9.99 0.08
CA MET A 694 11.50 -10.80 0.04
C MET A 694 11.14 -11.25 1.46
N LEU A 695 10.00 -10.79 1.95
CA LEU A 695 9.44 -11.15 3.25
C LEU A 695 8.35 -12.22 3.07
N VAL A 696 8.57 -13.41 3.60
CA VAL A 696 7.65 -14.53 3.40
C VAL A 696 7.49 -15.33 4.71
N ARG A 697 6.26 -15.76 5.00
CA ARG A 697 5.97 -16.56 6.20
C ARG A 697 6.65 -17.92 6.16
N THR A 698 7.13 -18.40 7.32
CA THR A 698 7.48 -19.81 7.48
C THR A 698 6.22 -20.71 7.35
N THR A 699 6.44 -22.00 7.10
CA THR A 699 5.33 -22.96 6.84
C THR A 699 4.31 -22.98 7.99
N ASP A 700 4.75 -22.82 9.23
CA ASP A 700 3.93 -22.81 10.44
C ASP A 700 3.55 -21.40 10.91
N SER A 701 4.00 -20.37 10.19
CA SER A 701 3.86 -18.96 10.57
C SER A 701 4.46 -18.61 11.94
N SER A 702 5.52 -19.32 12.36
CA SER A 702 6.26 -18.97 13.56
C SER A 702 7.23 -17.81 13.35
N ALA A 703 7.53 -17.47 12.11
CA ALA A 703 8.37 -16.33 11.73
C ALA A 703 7.99 -15.78 10.34
N ILE A 704 8.41 -14.55 10.09
CA ILE A 704 8.63 -14.02 8.74
C ILE A 704 10.10 -14.22 8.41
N ARG A 705 10.37 -14.84 7.28
CA ARG A 705 11.71 -14.96 6.74
C ARG A 705 11.98 -13.82 5.77
N ILE A 706 13.00 -13.03 6.08
CA ILE A 706 13.48 -11.90 5.31
C ILE A 706 14.70 -12.37 4.51
N TYR A 707 14.55 -12.51 3.20
CA TYR A 707 15.64 -12.88 2.29
C TYR A 707 16.30 -11.63 1.73
N LEU A 708 17.63 -11.64 1.72
CA LEU A 708 18.51 -10.60 1.20
C LEU A 708 19.34 -11.16 0.05
N SER A 709 19.50 -10.42 -1.04
CA SER A 709 20.48 -10.77 -2.09
C SER A 709 21.90 -10.54 -1.59
N THR A 710 22.77 -11.57 -1.71
CA THR A 710 24.16 -11.52 -1.28
C THR A 710 25.13 -11.44 -2.47
N GLU A 711 24.65 -11.16 -3.67
CA GLU A 711 25.47 -10.92 -4.85
C GLU A 711 26.16 -9.55 -4.73
N VAL A 712 27.47 -9.48 -5.00
CA VAL A 712 28.20 -8.21 -4.99
C VAL A 712 27.85 -7.42 -6.24
N THR A 713 27.49 -6.14 -6.07
CA THR A 713 27.22 -5.21 -7.18
C THR A 713 28.08 -3.97 -7.11
N ASP A 714 28.47 -3.44 -8.25
CA ASP A 714 29.11 -2.14 -8.42
C ASP A 714 28.08 -1.04 -8.76
N ARG A 715 26.80 -1.36 -8.76
CA ARG A 715 25.72 -0.39 -8.97
C ARG A 715 25.45 0.34 -7.67
N LYS A 716 25.47 1.68 -7.72
CA LYS A 716 25.26 2.54 -6.56
C LYS A 716 24.06 3.45 -6.79
N LEU A 717 23.01 3.23 -5.99
CA LEU A 717 21.77 4.01 -6.01
C LEU A 717 21.38 4.32 -4.56
N TYR A 718 20.66 5.40 -4.34
CA TYR A 718 20.04 5.65 -3.04
C TYR A 718 18.92 4.63 -2.78
N THR A 719 18.58 4.42 -1.50
CA THR A 719 17.47 3.54 -1.14
C THR A 719 16.20 3.94 -1.88
N LEU A 720 15.53 2.98 -2.48
CA LEU A 720 14.28 3.22 -3.23
C LEU A 720 13.19 3.82 -2.33
N MET A 721 13.27 3.61 -1.01
CA MET A 721 12.36 4.22 -0.04
C MET A 721 12.47 5.76 0.02
N HIS A 722 13.51 6.34 -0.56
CA HIS A 722 13.63 7.78 -0.77
C HIS A 722 13.05 8.28 -2.12
N ASP A 723 12.48 7.40 -2.93
CA ASP A 723 11.57 7.77 -4.01
C ASP A 723 10.14 7.78 -3.47
N ALA A 724 9.48 8.94 -3.49
CA ALA A 724 8.16 9.12 -2.88
C ALA A 724 7.08 8.23 -3.50
N GLN A 725 7.16 7.95 -4.82
CA GLN A 725 6.25 7.03 -5.48
C GLN A 725 6.51 5.60 -4.99
N TYR A 726 7.76 5.15 -5.00
CA TYR A 726 8.10 3.79 -4.54
C TYR A 726 7.68 3.58 -3.08
N ARG A 727 7.97 4.53 -2.18
CA ARG A 727 7.58 4.44 -0.77
C ARG A 727 6.05 4.37 -0.59
N ALA A 728 5.30 5.15 -1.35
CA ALA A 728 3.83 5.09 -1.37
C ALA A 728 3.33 3.74 -1.93
N GLU A 729 3.97 3.23 -2.98
CA GLU A 729 3.68 1.92 -3.57
C GLU A 729 3.95 0.76 -2.60
N VAL A 730 5.01 0.82 -1.78
CA VAL A 730 5.28 -0.14 -0.71
C VAL A 730 4.16 -0.12 0.33
N ALA A 731 3.71 1.07 0.76
CA ALA A 731 2.63 1.19 1.74
C ALA A 731 1.31 0.60 1.22
N ARG A 732 1.01 0.73 -0.08
CA ARG A 732 -0.23 0.20 -0.68
C ARG A 732 -0.14 -1.27 -1.10
N GLN A 733 1.04 -1.92 -1.04
CA GLN A 733 1.25 -3.28 -1.58
C GLN A 733 0.30 -4.31 -0.97
N ASN A 734 -0.09 -4.15 0.29
CA ASN A 734 -1.03 -5.04 0.98
C ASN A 734 -2.51 -4.83 0.55
N THR A 735 -2.82 -3.82 -0.26
CA THR A 735 -4.21 -3.48 -0.57
C THR A 735 -4.77 -4.35 -1.69
N ALA A 736 -5.86 -5.08 -1.40
CA ALA A 736 -6.55 -6.03 -2.27
C ALA A 736 -5.64 -7.13 -2.85
N TYR A 737 -5.20 -7.04 -4.12
CA TYR A 737 -4.23 -7.97 -4.70
C TYR A 737 -2.85 -7.32 -4.69
N ASN A 738 -1.91 -7.93 -3.97
CA ASN A 738 -0.54 -7.43 -3.88
C ASN A 738 0.04 -7.18 -5.27
N GLN A 739 0.48 -5.94 -5.50
CA GLN A 739 1.15 -5.50 -6.71
C GLN A 739 2.53 -4.96 -6.37
N PRO A 740 3.55 -5.15 -7.23
CA PRO A 740 4.90 -4.63 -6.96
C PRO A 740 4.90 -3.11 -6.80
N ALA A 741 5.87 -2.62 -6.06
CA ALA A 741 6.22 -1.20 -5.99
C ALA A 741 7.10 -0.81 -7.19
N TYR A 742 6.90 0.41 -7.70
CA TYR A 742 7.70 0.96 -8.79
C TYR A 742 8.19 2.36 -8.46
N THR A 743 9.37 2.69 -9.00
CA THR A 743 9.95 4.03 -8.89
C THR A 743 9.25 5.04 -9.77
N SER A 744 9.40 6.33 -9.45
CA SER A 744 8.91 7.45 -10.27
C SER A 744 9.70 7.63 -11.57
N PHE A 745 10.81 6.90 -11.74
CA PHE A 745 11.76 7.02 -12.84
C PHE A 745 12.08 5.65 -13.45
N TYR A 746 12.61 5.66 -14.66
CA TYR A 746 13.06 4.46 -15.36
C TYR A 746 14.19 3.76 -14.60
N PHE A 747 13.93 2.54 -14.15
CA PHE A 747 14.84 1.74 -13.35
C PHE A 747 15.06 0.34 -13.95
N ALA A 748 16.15 0.17 -14.67
CA ALA A 748 16.51 -1.03 -15.45
C ALA A 748 18.02 -1.23 -15.50
N SER A 749 18.47 -2.32 -16.13
CA SER A 749 19.90 -2.65 -16.32
C SER A 749 20.66 -1.63 -17.17
N ASP A 750 19.95 -0.90 -18.04
CA ASP A 750 20.48 0.12 -18.93
C ASP A 750 20.08 1.56 -18.51
N THR A 751 19.73 1.76 -17.24
CA THR A 751 19.39 3.07 -16.67
C THR A 751 20.44 4.12 -17.02
N ASP A 752 19.99 5.24 -17.60
CA ASP A 752 20.83 6.42 -17.77
C ASP A 752 20.94 7.19 -16.45
N TRP A 753 22.04 7.03 -15.75
CA TRP A 753 22.29 7.64 -14.45
C TRP A 753 22.21 9.18 -14.46
N ALA A 754 22.36 9.80 -15.64
CA ALA A 754 22.18 11.24 -15.78
C ALA A 754 20.70 11.65 -15.58
N ASN A 755 19.77 10.76 -15.79
CA ASN A 755 18.33 11.00 -15.71
C ASN A 755 17.69 10.49 -14.42
N VAL A 756 18.44 9.79 -13.53
CA VAL A 756 17.93 9.39 -12.21
C VAL A 756 17.68 10.64 -11.37
N PRO A 757 16.48 10.90 -10.92
CA PRO A 757 16.17 12.07 -10.10
C PRO A 757 16.84 11.96 -8.73
N ILE A 758 17.24 13.09 -8.18
CA ILE A 758 17.74 13.18 -6.81
C ILE A 758 16.68 13.94 -6.02
N PRO A 759 15.89 13.25 -5.19
CA PRO A 759 14.81 13.90 -4.46
C PRO A 759 15.35 14.88 -3.41
N ASP A 760 14.71 16.03 -3.28
CA ASP A 760 14.91 16.96 -2.17
C ASP A 760 14.05 16.52 -1.00
N ILE A 761 14.65 15.80 -0.03
CA ILE A 761 13.95 15.16 1.06
C ILE A 761 13.98 16.05 2.29
N GLN A 762 12.81 16.28 2.86
CA GLN A 762 12.66 16.80 4.22
C GLN A 762 12.45 15.63 5.18
N THR A 763 13.42 15.42 6.06
CA THR A 763 13.33 14.42 7.14
C THR A 763 13.04 15.14 8.47
N PRO A 764 11.77 15.27 8.87
CA PRO A 764 11.40 16.04 10.07
C PRO A 764 11.96 15.44 11.36
N GLY A 765 12.14 14.12 11.41
CA GLY A 765 12.58 13.40 12.59
C GLY A 765 13.89 13.90 13.21
N VAL A 766 14.89 14.31 12.40
CA VAL A 766 16.16 14.83 12.92
C VAL A 766 15.97 16.16 13.61
N LEU A 767 15.15 17.05 13.05
CA LEU A 767 14.86 18.34 13.68
C LEU A 767 13.98 18.16 14.90
N SER A 768 12.96 17.30 14.84
CA SER A 768 12.07 16.99 15.97
C SER A 768 12.81 16.28 17.11
N ALA A 769 13.69 15.35 16.82
CA ALA A 769 14.52 14.70 17.85
C ALA A 769 15.47 15.69 18.54
N ILE A 770 16.08 16.59 17.77
CA ILE A 770 16.92 17.68 18.32
C ILE A 770 16.07 18.66 19.14
N GLU A 771 14.91 19.05 18.68
CA GLU A 771 13.97 19.92 19.39
C GLU A 771 13.52 19.28 20.71
N LYS A 772 13.10 18.01 20.69
CA LYS A 772 12.69 17.27 21.88
C LYS A 772 13.83 17.10 22.86
N LEU A 773 15.03 16.73 22.40
CA LEU A 773 16.21 16.66 23.26
C LEU A 773 16.53 18.01 23.91
N MET A 774 16.37 19.11 23.18
CA MET A 774 16.57 20.46 23.68
C MET A 774 15.49 20.85 24.70
N GLU A 775 14.22 20.50 24.45
CA GLU A 775 13.11 20.72 25.39
C GLU A 775 13.30 19.92 26.68
N ASP A 776 13.69 18.67 26.60
CA ASP A 776 13.96 17.79 27.73
C ASP A 776 15.12 18.35 28.61
N TYR A 777 16.18 18.84 27.97
CA TYR A 777 17.29 19.51 28.69
C TYR A 777 16.87 20.83 29.35
N ILE A 778 15.97 21.58 28.74
CA ILE A 778 15.40 22.79 29.33
C ILE A 778 14.49 22.43 30.51
N ALA A 779 13.61 21.43 30.36
CA ALA A 779 12.67 20.97 31.38
C ALA A 779 13.38 20.32 32.59
N SER A 780 14.49 19.63 32.36
CA SER A 780 15.28 19.05 33.45
C SER A 780 15.91 20.08 34.42
N GLY A 781 15.94 21.36 34.02
CA GLY A 781 16.58 22.43 34.77
C GLY A 781 18.12 22.35 34.82
N GLU A 782 18.73 21.44 34.07
CA GLU A 782 20.19 21.30 33.97
C GLU A 782 20.83 22.44 33.17
N LEU A 783 20.03 23.17 32.43
CA LEU A 783 20.39 24.36 31.68
C LEU A 783 19.75 25.61 32.28
N THR A 784 20.55 26.58 32.64
CA THR A 784 20.05 27.88 33.18
C THR A 784 20.78 29.04 32.51
N GLY A 785 20.09 30.20 32.43
CA GLY A 785 20.70 31.49 32.06
C GLY A 785 20.85 31.69 30.54
N PRO A 786 21.96 32.31 30.05
CA PRO A 786 22.14 32.71 28.66
C PRO A 786 22.05 31.56 27.66
N LEU A 787 22.41 30.33 28.05
CA LEU A 787 22.35 29.16 27.22
C LEU A 787 20.90 28.76 26.90
N VAL A 788 19.98 28.85 27.85
CA VAL A 788 18.54 28.61 27.61
C VAL A 788 17.97 29.61 26.61
N THR A 789 18.39 30.88 26.74
CA THR A 789 17.98 31.95 25.81
C THR A 789 18.48 31.68 24.41
N GLN A 790 19.73 31.22 24.27
CA GLN A 790 20.34 30.90 22.98
C GLN A 790 19.68 29.67 22.33
N LEU A 791 19.39 28.63 23.13
CA LEU A 791 18.68 27.41 22.67
C LEU A 791 17.24 27.73 22.24
N ASN A 792 16.50 28.52 23.03
CA ASN A 792 15.15 28.98 22.66
C ASN A 792 15.16 29.83 21.35
N ASN A 793 16.19 30.63 21.15
CA ASN A 793 16.33 31.38 19.90
C ASN A 793 16.64 30.47 18.70
N THR A 794 17.43 29.41 18.92
CA THR A 794 17.71 28.40 17.90
C THR A 794 16.44 27.59 17.56
N LEU A 795 15.68 27.17 18.58
CA LEU A 795 14.37 26.52 18.39
C LEU A 795 13.41 27.42 17.61
N LYS A 796 13.35 28.72 17.94
CA LYS A 796 12.51 29.68 17.20
C LYS A 796 12.97 29.82 15.72
N GLN A 797 14.26 29.77 15.47
CA GLN A 797 14.80 29.80 14.12
C GLN A 797 14.48 28.51 13.35
N CYS A 798 14.62 27.34 13.97
CA CYS A 798 14.17 26.07 13.39
C CYS A 798 12.67 26.10 13.08
N ASN A 799 11.82 26.61 13.98
CA ASN A 799 10.38 26.77 13.75
C ASN A 799 10.03 27.82 12.69
N ILE A 800 10.90 28.80 12.44
CA ILE A 800 10.73 29.75 11.34
C ILE A 800 11.08 29.07 10.02
N TRP A 801 12.08 28.20 9.99
CA TRP A 801 12.47 27.42 8.81
C TRP A 801 11.39 26.39 8.44
N LYS A 802 10.73 25.75 9.42
CA LYS A 802 9.55 24.91 9.18
C LYS A 802 8.35 25.68 8.60
N LYS A 803 8.31 27.02 8.70
CA LYS A 803 7.21 27.88 8.24
C LYS A 803 7.58 28.77 7.05
N ALA A 804 8.79 28.65 6.54
CA ALA A 804 9.19 29.38 5.34
C ALA A 804 8.68 28.62 4.11
N PRO A 805 8.01 29.33 3.15
CA PRO A 805 7.48 28.72 1.95
C PRO A 805 8.57 28.22 1.02
#